data_9f6b3cabc6c374d720d7c58c7693aee9
#
_entry.id   9f6b3cabc6c374d720d7c58c7693aee9
#
_cell.length_a   1.000
_cell.length_b   1.000
_cell.length_c   1.000
_cell.angle_alpha   90.00
_cell.angle_beta   90.00
_cell.angle_gamma   90.00
#
_symmetry.space_group_name_H-M   'P 1'
#
loop_
_entity.id
_entity.type
_entity.pdbx_description
1 polymer ?
#
loop_
_entity_poly.entity_id
_entity_poly.type
_entity_poly.pdbx_seq_one_letter_code
_entity_poly.pdbx_strand_id
1 'polypeptide(L)'
;MHRITFALTLLLPAVGVADEPLSVKDLAAKVRDSIVVIGFAGREGAQQGLGTGFVIDKGGLIATNLHVIGEARPISVQTAGGKTLTVKAVHASDRALDLAIVEVDAADLQPLELSGAEKIDAGEPVVVMGNPQGLKHSVVSGVVSGTREIDGRSMLQLAIPVEPGNSGGPVLDMQGRVLGIVTMKSLVTQNLGFAVAAADLKTLRDKPNPVPIDRWLTIGGIDRTQWEPLFGARWQQRAGRLLVDGVGAGFGGRSLLLSKGDSPAVPYELAVQVKLDDESGAAGLVFHADGGDKHYGFYPSNGKLRLSRFEGPDVFSWQVLAEKPSEHYRPGEWNRLKVRVEKGKLRCFVNDELVIEAAEDAFAKGRIGLAKFRNTGAEFRRFAVGKELPGERPADDVRSKLAAAIDKLPTLAEAREQALADLASADSEPAQAALLAKAAELEARAADLKRLAADVRTAAIAAEFTKVAGAEVQQIDLLRAALTIGRLGDEDLDVAAYAAYVDRMAGEIKHKLPAKATEADKLAALNEYLFKDNGFHGSRTDYYHRANSFLSRVIDDREGLPITLSVLYIELGARLGLKFEGVGLPAHFVVRRLPAEGPPQLIDVFEGGLRLTREEAEKKIAALTGEPPLAEHFDAVTPRQILMRILSNLIGNAQNPRTGPDREALIRYESLMLVLDPTLVRDRGMRAVCRWETGRTAAAVADLQVLLDAKPAGVDLDELQKMQEYFRTNKAPRR
;
A
#
# COMPACT_ATOMS: atom_id res chain seq x y z
N MET A 1 96.31 0.66 19.72
CA MET A 1 95.34 0.23 20.73
C MET A 1 94.01 0.90 20.44
N HIS A 2 93.11 0.28 19.65
CA HIS A 2 91.81 0.77 19.35
C HIS A 2 90.82 -0.07 20.15
N ARG A 3 90.02 0.56 21.01
CA ARG A 3 88.89 -0.06 21.72
C ARG A 3 87.63 0.08 20.86
N ILE A 4 87.13 -1.07 20.44
CA ILE A 4 85.82 -1.15 19.78
C ILE A 4 84.76 -1.40 20.85
N THR A 5 83.88 -0.44 20.99
CA THR A 5 82.74 -0.53 21.92
C THR A 5 81.53 -1.10 21.09
N PHE A 6 81.07 -2.28 21.46
CA PHE A 6 79.86 -2.89 20.90
C PHE A 6 78.62 -2.36 21.66
N ALA A 7 77.76 -1.62 20.98
CA ALA A 7 76.47 -1.25 21.50
C ALA A 7 75.44 -2.38 21.17
N LEU A 8 74.99 -3.02 22.22
CA LEU A 8 73.89 -4.03 22.16
C LEU A 8 72.54 -3.34 22.17
N THR A 9 71.91 -3.22 21.00
CA THR A 9 70.50 -2.68 20.91
C THR A 9 69.54 -3.79 21.27
N LEU A 10 68.91 -3.71 22.45
CA LEU A 10 67.83 -4.57 22.84
C LEU A 10 66.56 -4.11 22.05
N LEU A 11 66.10 -4.92 21.09
CA LEU A 11 64.75 -4.85 20.54
C LEU A 11 63.81 -5.45 21.60
N LEU A 12 63.07 -4.60 22.32
CA LEU A 12 61.90 -5.01 23.05
C LEU A 12 60.76 -5.25 22.06
N PRO A 13 60.05 -6.39 22.10
CA PRO A 13 58.84 -6.56 21.32
C PRO A 13 57.80 -5.57 21.87
N ALA A 14 57.19 -4.81 20.98
CA ALA A 14 56.01 -4.01 21.31
C ALA A 14 54.90 -4.96 21.76
N VAL A 15 54.69 -5.07 23.06
CA VAL A 15 53.49 -5.69 23.63
C VAL A 15 52.34 -4.76 23.24
N GLY A 16 51.50 -5.19 22.34
CA GLY A 16 50.24 -4.51 22.05
C GLY A 16 49.49 -4.37 23.37
N VAL A 17 49.24 -3.14 23.75
CA VAL A 17 48.39 -2.82 24.90
C VAL A 17 47.00 -3.33 24.51
N ALA A 18 46.57 -4.44 25.10
CA ALA A 18 45.19 -4.86 25.01
C ALA A 18 44.33 -3.74 25.69
N ASP A 19 43.41 -3.17 24.94
CA ASP A 19 42.47 -2.17 25.49
C ASP A 19 41.78 -2.77 26.72
N GLU A 20 41.88 -2.10 27.86
CA GLU A 20 41.24 -2.54 29.10
C GLU A 20 39.70 -2.51 28.92
N PRO A 21 38.97 -3.51 29.48
CA PRO A 21 37.51 -3.57 29.37
C PRO A 21 36.88 -2.34 30.04
N LEU A 22 36.00 -1.65 29.31
CA LEU A 22 35.25 -0.49 29.80
C LEU A 22 34.16 -0.93 30.79
N SER A 23 33.80 -0.07 31.75
CA SER A 23 32.56 -0.28 32.48
C SER A 23 31.34 -0.12 31.53
N VAL A 24 30.21 -0.76 31.85
CA VAL A 24 28.97 -0.64 31.10
C VAL A 24 28.56 0.84 30.91
N LYS A 25 28.76 1.66 31.96
CA LYS A 25 28.47 3.08 31.94
C LYS A 25 29.36 3.85 30.94
N ASP A 26 30.66 3.59 30.99
CA ASP A 26 31.64 4.29 30.14
C ASP A 26 31.51 3.84 28.67
N LEU A 27 31.23 2.55 28.47
CA LEU A 27 30.92 1.99 27.16
C LEU A 27 29.66 2.63 26.55
N ALA A 28 28.58 2.71 27.31
CA ALA A 28 27.33 3.35 26.86
C ALA A 28 27.55 4.84 26.49
N ALA A 29 28.35 5.57 27.28
CA ALA A 29 28.69 6.96 27.00
C ALA A 29 29.53 7.09 25.71
N LYS A 30 30.53 6.21 25.51
CA LYS A 30 31.41 6.19 24.34
C LYS A 30 30.68 5.97 23.04
N VAL A 31 29.69 5.05 23.02
CA VAL A 31 29.03 4.62 21.76
C VAL A 31 27.72 5.34 21.50
N ARG A 32 27.23 6.18 22.41
CA ARG A 32 25.93 6.85 22.35
C ARG A 32 25.65 7.57 21.03
N ASP A 33 26.61 8.34 20.55
CA ASP A 33 26.45 9.15 19.35
C ASP A 33 26.50 8.33 18.05
N SER A 34 26.89 7.07 18.16
CA SER A 34 26.85 6.10 17.06
C SER A 34 25.50 5.39 16.93
N ILE A 35 24.61 5.52 17.94
CA ILE A 35 23.30 4.86 17.93
C ILE A 35 22.24 5.80 17.39
N VAL A 36 21.38 5.28 16.51
CA VAL A 36 20.30 6.03 15.90
C VAL A 36 18.95 5.33 16.14
N VAL A 37 17.89 6.12 16.14
CA VAL A 37 16.51 5.63 16.11
C VAL A 37 16.10 5.50 14.66
N ILE A 38 15.61 4.33 14.29
CA ILE A 38 15.08 4.08 12.94
C ILE A 38 13.59 3.75 13.06
N GLY A 39 12.79 4.33 12.16
CA GLY A 39 11.39 4.04 12.03
C GLY A 39 10.98 4.00 10.56
N PHE A 40 9.80 3.46 10.31
CA PHE A 40 9.18 3.54 8.99
C PHE A 40 7.70 3.94 9.09
N ALA A 41 7.20 4.55 8.01
CA ALA A 41 5.79 4.88 7.89
C ALA A 41 5.02 3.72 7.24
N GLY A 42 3.85 3.42 7.79
CA GLY A 42 2.93 2.43 7.26
C GLY A 42 2.19 2.90 6.00
N ARG A 43 1.26 2.07 5.52
CA ARG A 43 0.47 2.31 4.29
C ARG A 43 -0.38 3.59 4.34
N GLU A 44 -0.81 3.99 5.54
CA GLU A 44 -1.63 5.19 5.77
C GLU A 44 -0.81 6.39 6.24
N GLY A 45 0.53 6.32 6.12
CA GLY A 45 1.46 7.37 6.52
C GLY A 45 1.72 7.47 8.03
N ALA A 46 1.02 6.72 8.87
CA ALA A 46 1.28 6.64 10.29
C ALA A 46 2.60 5.90 10.56
N GLN A 47 3.34 6.31 11.60
CA GLN A 47 4.54 5.60 12.01
C GLN A 47 4.16 4.22 12.54
N GLN A 48 4.66 3.16 11.89
CA GLN A 48 4.33 1.76 12.24
C GLN A 48 5.46 1.02 12.95
N GLY A 49 6.70 1.36 12.63
CA GLY A 49 7.87 0.68 13.19
C GLY A 49 8.78 1.64 13.91
N LEU A 50 9.39 1.13 14.98
CA LEU A 50 10.46 1.80 15.71
C LEU A 50 11.50 0.76 16.11
N GLY A 51 12.76 1.03 15.80
CA GLY A 51 13.88 0.17 16.14
C GLY A 51 15.17 0.96 16.27
N THR A 52 16.25 0.25 16.30
CA THR A 52 17.58 0.80 16.50
C THR A 52 18.43 0.57 15.26
N GLY A 53 19.35 1.49 14.98
CA GLY A 53 20.46 1.31 14.07
C GLY A 53 21.73 1.86 14.68
N PHE A 54 22.87 1.57 14.07
CA PHE A 54 24.14 2.12 14.48
C PHE A 54 25.04 2.43 13.28
N VAL A 55 25.85 3.43 13.44
CA VAL A 55 26.76 3.90 12.39
C VAL A 55 27.92 2.93 12.22
N ILE A 56 28.21 2.54 10.97
CA ILE A 56 29.33 1.63 10.63
C ILE A 56 30.37 2.29 9.72
N ASP A 57 30.10 3.50 9.22
CA ASP A 57 31.01 4.24 8.36
C ASP A 57 30.84 5.76 8.57
N LYS A 58 31.92 6.55 8.47
CA LYS A 58 31.90 8.01 8.59
C LYS A 58 31.08 8.69 7.48
N GLY A 59 31.00 8.06 6.31
CA GLY A 59 30.29 8.57 5.13
C GLY A 59 28.78 8.37 5.16
N GLY A 60 28.21 7.80 6.23
CA GLY A 60 26.76 7.72 6.39
C GLY A 60 26.15 6.32 6.26
N LEU A 61 26.92 5.25 6.40
CA LEU A 61 26.35 3.90 6.43
C LEU A 61 25.89 3.54 7.85
N ILE A 62 24.64 3.09 7.95
CA ILE A 62 23.97 2.72 9.22
C ILE A 62 23.45 1.30 9.09
N ALA A 63 23.87 0.42 10.00
CA ALA A 63 23.42 -0.96 10.08
C ALA A 63 22.16 -1.09 10.95
N THR A 64 21.24 -1.99 10.55
CA THR A 64 20.00 -2.31 11.27
C THR A 64 19.42 -3.63 10.74
N ASN A 65 18.22 -4.02 11.18
CA ASN A 65 17.47 -5.12 10.58
C ASN A 65 16.59 -4.65 9.41
N LEU A 66 16.32 -5.55 8.48
CA LEU A 66 15.43 -5.29 7.35
C LEU A 66 14.00 -4.98 7.80
N HIS A 67 13.47 -5.73 8.79
CA HIS A 67 12.13 -5.48 9.33
C HIS A 67 12.02 -4.13 10.06
N VAL A 68 13.13 -3.56 10.56
CA VAL A 68 13.15 -2.23 11.23
C VAL A 68 12.99 -1.09 10.23
N ILE A 69 13.43 -1.23 8.99
CA ILE A 69 13.24 -0.22 7.96
C ILE A 69 11.91 -0.39 7.20
N GLY A 70 11.23 -1.52 7.36
CA GLY A 70 9.99 -1.84 6.65
C GLY A 70 10.18 -1.89 5.15
N GLU A 71 10.06 -3.06 4.53
CA GLU A 71 10.29 -3.22 3.09
C GLU A 71 9.41 -2.26 2.28
N ALA A 72 10.02 -1.54 1.33
CA ALA A 72 9.36 -0.56 0.47
C ALA A 72 8.59 0.56 1.23
N ARG A 73 9.07 0.95 2.42
CA ARG A 73 8.45 1.98 3.25
C ARG A 73 9.32 3.24 3.36
N PRO A 74 8.72 4.42 3.61
CA PRO A 74 9.47 5.60 3.99
C PRO A 74 10.25 5.36 5.28
N ILE A 75 11.57 5.52 5.23
CA ILE A 75 12.48 5.30 6.35
C ILE A 75 12.77 6.63 7.01
N SER A 76 12.67 6.71 8.33
CA SER A 76 13.13 7.83 9.14
C SER A 76 14.34 7.43 9.98
N VAL A 77 15.39 8.24 9.98
CA VAL A 77 16.60 8.03 10.79
C VAL A 77 16.81 9.26 11.65
N GLN A 78 16.93 9.07 12.97
CA GLN A 78 17.14 10.17 13.92
C GLN A 78 18.37 9.87 14.79
N THR A 79 19.30 10.81 14.88
CA THR A 79 20.49 10.72 15.75
C THR A 79 20.12 10.80 17.23
N ALA A 80 21.05 10.45 18.11
CA ALA A 80 20.95 10.61 19.55
C ALA A 80 20.53 12.05 19.97
N GLY A 81 21.05 13.04 19.28
CA GLY A 81 20.74 14.46 19.49
C GLY A 81 19.39 14.91 18.91
N GLY A 82 18.61 14.02 18.29
CA GLY A 82 17.29 14.32 17.73
C GLY A 82 17.31 14.88 16.30
N LYS A 83 18.46 14.99 15.65
CA LYS A 83 18.56 15.43 14.25
C LYS A 83 18.08 14.32 13.34
N THR A 84 17.12 14.64 12.45
CA THR A 84 16.68 13.73 11.38
C THR A 84 17.69 13.75 10.23
N LEU A 85 18.07 12.58 9.76
CA LEU A 85 18.98 12.40 8.63
C LEU A 85 18.19 12.01 7.37
N THR A 86 18.59 12.57 6.23
CA THR A 86 17.98 12.23 4.94
C THR A 86 18.53 10.91 4.44
N VAL A 87 17.66 9.94 4.17
CA VAL A 87 18.03 8.64 3.60
C VAL A 87 18.19 8.79 2.08
N LYS A 88 19.33 8.32 1.55
CA LYS A 88 19.66 8.31 0.11
C LYS A 88 19.31 6.99 -0.56
N ALA A 89 19.63 5.90 0.13
CA ALA A 89 19.47 4.55 -0.39
C ALA A 89 19.37 3.51 0.75
N VAL A 90 18.82 2.37 0.45
CA VAL A 90 19.16 1.12 1.14
C VAL A 90 20.41 0.59 0.46
N HIS A 91 21.57 0.80 1.07
CA HIS A 91 22.88 0.46 0.52
C HIS A 91 23.04 -1.04 0.30
N ALA A 92 22.57 -1.84 1.25
CA ALA A 92 22.53 -3.28 1.13
C ALA A 92 21.41 -3.88 2.00
N SER A 93 20.86 -5.02 1.57
CA SER A 93 19.90 -5.77 2.37
C SER A 93 19.99 -7.26 2.11
N ASP A 94 19.79 -8.06 3.18
CA ASP A 94 19.68 -9.51 3.11
C ASP A 94 18.43 -9.94 3.87
N ARG A 95 17.44 -10.46 3.14
CA ARG A 95 16.18 -10.90 3.71
C ARG A 95 16.33 -12.18 4.53
N ALA A 96 17.25 -13.04 4.12
CA ALA A 96 17.47 -14.29 4.83
C ALA A 96 18.09 -14.05 6.20
N LEU A 97 18.99 -13.10 6.33
CA LEU A 97 19.65 -12.71 7.57
C LEU A 97 18.88 -11.61 8.34
N ASP A 98 17.81 -11.06 7.73
CA ASP A 98 17.10 -9.90 8.28
C ASP A 98 18.02 -8.69 8.52
N LEU A 99 18.98 -8.46 7.65
CA LEU A 99 19.95 -7.36 7.73
C LEU A 99 19.66 -6.26 6.71
N ALA A 100 19.91 -5.01 7.09
CA ALA A 100 19.93 -3.87 6.18
C ALA A 100 21.02 -2.87 6.55
N ILE A 101 21.57 -2.22 5.53
CA ILE A 101 22.47 -1.07 5.65
C ILE A 101 21.81 0.09 4.93
N VAL A 102 21.53 1.17 5.65
CA VAL A 102 20.91 2.40 5.13
C VAL A 102 22.01 3.43 4.89
N GLU A 103 22.00 4.09 3.73
CA GLU A 103 22.85 5.23 3.41
C GLU A 103 22.13 6.54 3.66
N VAL A 104 22.71 7.42 4.47
CA VAL A 104 22.14 8.74 4.79
C VAL A 104 23.03 9.87 4.29
N ASP A 105 22.43 11.05 4.09
CA ASP A 105 23.14 12.28 3.75
C ASP A 105 23.73 12.93 5.02
N ALA A 106 24.85 12.39 5.47
CA ALA A 106 25.58 12.93 6.61
C ALA A 106 27.07 12.64 6.46
N ALA A 107 27.88 13.57 6.89
CA ALA A 107 29.32 13.42 7.02
C ALA A 107 29.70 13.46 8.53
N ASP A 108 30.86 12.94 8.84
CA ASP A 108 31.46 12.99 10.20
C ASP A 108 30.67 12.25 11.29
N LEU A 109 29.92 11.21 10.91
CA LEU A 109 29.30 10.31 11.87
C LEU A 109 30.37 9.50 12.61
N GLN A 110 30.08 9.07 13.84
CA GLN A 110 30.97 8.26 14.67
C GLN A 110 30.67 6.77 14.43
N PRO A 111 31.51 6.03 13.66
CA PRO A 111 31.26 4.62 13.40
C PRO A 111 31.68 3.74 14.57
N LEU A 112 30.95 2.64 14.78
CA LEU A 112 31.36 1.53 15.62
C LEU A 112 32.27 0.59 14.83
N GLU A 113 33.28 0.09 15.48
CA GLU A 113 34.15 -0.93 14.91
C GLU A 113 33.44 -2.29 14.90
N LEU A 114 33.41 -2.94 13.74
CA LEU A 114 32.89 -4.31 13.61
C LEU A 114 33.96 -5.30 14.05
N SER A 115 33.65 -6.20 14.98
CA SER A 115 34.57 -7.23 15.45
C SER A 115 35.09 -8.10 14.29
N GLY A 116 36.40 -8.40 14.32
CA GLY A 116 37.02 -9.33 13.40
C GLY A 116 36.99 -10.78 13.87
N ALA A 117 36.39 -11.06 15.03
CA ALA A 117 36.41 -12.40 15.61
C ALA A 117 35.60 -13.39 14.75
N GLU A 118 36.25 -14.46 14.31
CA GLU A 118 35.58 -15.57 13.60
C GLU A 118 34.73 -16.43 14.55
N LYS A 119 35.04 -16.43 15.84
CA LYS A 119 34.34 -17.21 16.86
C LYS A 119 34.16 -16.36 18.11
N ILE A 120 32.97 -16.38 18.63
CA ILE A 120 32.55 -15.73 19.88
C ILE A 120 32.28 -16.82 20.91
N ASP A 121 32.99 -16.81 22.04
CA ASP A 121 32.86 -17.84 23.06
C ASP A 121 31.64 -17.65 23.95
N ALA A 122 31.09 -18.78 24.43
CA ALA A 122 30.03 -18.73 25.43
C ALA A 122 30.57 -18.17 26.75
N GLY A 123 29.79 -17.26 27.37
CA GLY A 123 30.19 -16.54 28.56
C GLY A 123 30.82 -15.17 28.29
N GLU A 124 31.06 -14.79 27.02
CA GLU A 124 31.57 -13.47 26.67
C GLU A 124 30.59 -12.38 27.15
N PRO A 125 31.05 -11.41 27.98
CA PRO A 125 30.24 -10.32 28.45
C PRO A 125 29.87 -9.38 27.30
N VAL A 126 28.59 -9.02 27.20
CA VAL A 126 28.09 -8.15 26.13
C VAL A 126 27.14 -7.09 26.65
N VAL A 127 27.08 -5.98 25.92
CA VAL A 127 26.14 -4.88 26.13
C VAL A 127 25.34 -4.67 24.85
N VAL A 128 24.03 -4.61 24.98
CA VAL A 128 23.11 -4.23 23.90
C VAL A 128 22.63 -2.82 24.16
N MET A 129 22.68 -1.99 23.14
CA MET A 129 22.09 -0.65 23.15
C MET A 129 20.92 -0.57 22.18
N GLY A 130 19.80 0.02 22.63
CA GLY A 130 18.61 0.12 21.82
C GLY A 130 17.65 1.22 22.27
N ASN A 131 16.49 1.28 21.62
CA ASN A 131 15.44 2.27 21.86
C ASN A 131 14.09 1.58 22.16
N PRO A 132 14.00 0.72 23.19
CA PRO A 132 12.80 -0.05 23.47
C PRO A 132 11.61 0.85 23.76
N GLN A 133 10.47 0.60 23.10
CA GLN A 133 9.20 1.33 23.30
C GLN A 133 9.34 2.87 23.19
N GLY A 134 10.34 3.37 22.44
CA GLY A 134 10.63 4.80 22.32
C GLY A 134 11.45 5.38 23.45
N LEU A 135 11.88 4.58 24.43
CA LEU A 135 12.84 4.96 25.46
C LEU A 135 14.23 5.00 24.84
N LYS A 136 14.71 6.21 24.54
CA LYS A 136 15.99 6.42 23.86
C LYS A 136 17.17 5.93 24.72
N HIS A 137 18.11 5.22 24.08
CA HIS A 137 19.38 4.80 24.66
C HIS A 137 19.28 3.86 25.87
N SER A 138 18.37 2.91 25.86
CA SER A 138 18.35 1.84 26.87
C SER A 138 19.57 0.93 26.71
N VAL A 139 20.15 0.56 27.84
CA VAL A 139 21.35 -0.27 27.93
C VAL A 139 21.00 -1.57 28.66
N VAL A 140 21.31 -2.71 28.04
CA VAL A 140 21.10 -4.02 28.65
C VAL A 140 22.39 -4.81 28.58
N SER A 141 22.85 -5.35 29.70
CA SER A 141 24.06 -6.19 29.79
C SER A 141 23.72 -7.64 30.02
N GLY A 142 24.55 -8.53 29.53
CA GLY A 142 24.45 -9.96 29.70
C GLY A 142 25.66 -10.69 29.13
N VAL A 143 25.44 -11.91 28.65
CA VAL A 143 26.50 -12.74 28.06
C VAL A 143 26.02 -13.42 26.78
N VAL A 144 26.95 -13.78 25.92
CA VAL A 144 26.71 -14.72 24.83
C VAL A 144 26.52 -16.12 25.44
N SER A 145 25.36 -16.74 25.18
CA SER A 145 25.09 -18.12 25.67
C SER A 145 25.68 -19.20 24.74
N GLY A 146 26.04 -18.81 23.51
CA GLY A 146 26.61 -19.68 22.49
C GLY A 146 26.09 -19.37 21.10
N THR A 147 26.43 -20.21 20.14
CA THR A 147 25.94 -20.14 18.78
C THR A 147 24.89 -21.22 18.54
N ARG A 148 23.82 -20.90 17.82
CA ARG A 148 22.73 -21.83 17.48
C ARG A 148 22.44 -21.75 15.97
N GLU A 149 22.11 -22.89 15.41
CA GLU A 149 21.55 -22.94 14.06
C GLU A 149 20.02 -22.82 14.14
N ILE A 150 19.48 -21.79 13.49
CA ILE A 150 18.04 -21.50 13.41
C ILE A 150 17.72 -21.30 11.93
N ASP A 151 16.80 -22.12 11.40
CA ASP A 151 16.42 -22.09 9.97
C ASP A 151 17.60 -22.14 9.01
N GLY A 152 18.63 -22.97 9.33
CA GLY A 152 19.84 -23.11 8.54
C GLY A 152 20.83 -21.94 8.65
N ARG A 153 20.70 -21.08 9.68
CA ARG A 153 21.54 -19.90 9.92
C ARG A 153 22.22 -19.96 11.26
N SER A 154 23.47 -19.56 11.29
CA SER A 154 24.25 -19.45 12.53
C SER A 154 23.91 -18.14 13.24
N MET A 155 23.29 -18.23 14.41
CA MET A 155 22.84 -17.08 15.21
C MET A 155 23.54 -17.08 16.55
N LEU A 156 23.93 -15.90 17.04
CA LEU A 156 24.40 -15.71 18.41
C LEU A 156 23.22 -15.76 19.37
N GLN A 157 23.25 -16.66 20.32
CA GLN A 157 22.29 -16.74 21.39
C GLN A 157 22.75 -15.88 22.56
N LEU A 158 21.89 -14.98 23.03
CA LEU A 158 22.17 -14.01 24.07
C LEU A 158 21.31 -14.28 25.33
N ALA A 159 21.93 -14.29 26.50
CA ALA A 159 21.23 -14.27 27.80
C ALA A 159 20.87 -12.81 28.18
N ILE A 160 20.01 -12.20 27.40
CA ILE A 160 19.58 -10.81 27.53
C ILE A 160 18.09 -10.71 27.21
N PRO A 161 17.27 -9.94 27.96
CA PRO A 161 15.91 -9.61 27.57
C PRO A 161 15.93 -8.73 26.32
N VAL A 162 15.36 -9.21 25.22
CA VAL A 162 15.18 -8.45 23.97
C VAL A 162 13.75 -7.95 23.91
N GLU A 163 13.58 -6.63 23.92
CA GLU A 163 12.30 -5.96 23.84
C GLU A 163 12.11 -5.29 22.45
N PRO A 164 10.86 -5.08 21.99
CA PRO A 164 10.58 -4.32 20.79
C PRO A 164 11.26 -2.94 20.85
N GLY A 165 12.05 -2.60 19.81
CA GLY A 165 12.88 -1.40 19.77
C GLY A 165 14.37 -1.66 20.00
N ASN A 166 14.78 -2.80 20.53
CA ASN A 166 16.18 -3.24 20.56
C ASN A 166 16.62 -3.85 19.22
N SER A 167 15.67 -4.32 18.40
CA SER A 167 15.95 -4.85 17.06
C SER A 167 16.76 -3.84 16.23
N GLY A 168 17.79 -4.33 15.54
CA GLY A 168 18.74 -3.52 14.79
C GLY A 168 19.84 -2.88 15.63
N GLY A 169 19.77 -3.00 16.95
CA GLY A 169 20.81 -2.52 17.86
C GLY A 169 22.07 -3.39 17.87
N PRO A 170 23.25 -2.79 18.16
CA PRO A 170 24.50 -3.52 18.24
C PRO A 170 24.58 -4.37 19.51
N VAL A 171 25.15 -5.55 19.37
CA VAL A 171 25.71 -6.36 20.47
C VAL A 171 27.18 -6.00 20.58
N LEU A 172 27.60 -5.37 21.68
CA LEU A 172 28.94 -4.83 21.89
C LEU A 172 29.71 -5.69 22.87
N ASP A 173 31.00 -5.90 22.59
CA ASP A 173 31.94 -6.37 23.61
C ASP A 173 32.32 -5.22 24.59
N MET A 174 33.12 -5.55 25.62
CA MET A 174 33.50 -4.57 26.64
C MET A 174 34.56 -3.56 26.16
N GLN A 175 35.02 -3.65 24.92
CA GLN A 175 35.89 -2.67 24.23
C GLN A 175 35.07 -1.73 23.32
N GLY A 176 33.78 -2.03 23.06
CA GLY A 176 32.88 -1.27 22.21
C GLY A 176 32.88 -1.72 20.74
N ARG A 177 33.41 -2.90 20.45
CA ARG A 177 33.36 -3.48 19.12
C ARG A 177 32.04 -4.28 18.95
N VAL A 178 31.47 -4.20 17.77
CA VAL A 178 30.21 -4.89 17.45
C VAL A 178 30.46 -6.37 17.18
N LEU A 179 29.89 -7.24 17.99
CA LEU A 179 29.90 -8.70 17.81
C LEU A 179 28.74 -9.17 16.94
N GLY A 180 27.63 -8.45 16.94
CA GLY A 180 26.43 -8.80 16.16
C GLY A 180 25.35 -7.75 16.23
N ILE A 181 24.20 -8.06 15.59
CA ILE A 181 23.01 -7.22 15.52
C ILE A 181 21.84 -7.97 16.11
N VAL A 182 21.16 -7.39 17.11
CA VAL A 182 19.96 -7.96 17.73
C VAL A 182 18.84 -8.05 16.69
N THR A 183 18.22 -9.23 16.51
CA THR A 183 17.16 -9.39 15.51
C THR A 183 15.85 -9.95 16.09
N MET A 184 15.87 -10.93 16.94
CA MET A 184 14.66 -11.55 17.47
C MET A 184 14.78 -11.97 18.94
N LYS A 185 13.63 -12.17 19.59
CA LYS A 185 13.54 -12.80 20.90
C LYS A 185 12.93 -14.21 20.78
N SER A 186 13.26 -15.07 21.74
CA SER A 186 12.61 -16.37 21.86
C SER A 186 11.12 -16.21 22.19
N LEU A 187 10.26 -16.93 21.47
CA LEU A 187 8.83 -17.00 21.78
C LEU A 187 8.51 -17.93 22.96
N VAL A 188 9.46 -18.80 23.31
CA VAL A 188 9.27 -19.88 24.32
C VAL A 188 9.89 -19.49 25.66
N THR A 189 10.99 -18.75 25.66
CA THR A 189 11.78 -18.48 26.89
C THR A 189 11.96 -16.97 27.06
N GLN A 190 11.52 -16.42 28.18
CA GLN A 190 11.81 -15.02 28.56
C GLN A 190 13.33 -14.88 28.81
N ASN A 191 13.88 -13.69 28.47
CA ASN A 191 15.31 -13.35 28.61
C ASN A 191 16.26 -14.11 27.67
N LEU A 192 15.78 -14.62 26.55
CA LEU A 192 16.61 -15.21 25.51
C LEU A 192 16.45 -14.44 24.20
N GLY A 193 17.55 -13.87 23.74
CA GLY A 193 17.62 -13.12 22.48
C GLY A 193 18.54 -13.79 21.46
N PHE A 194 18.42 -13.38 20.22
CA PHE A 194 19.30 -13.79 19.14
C PHE A 194 19.84 -12.60 18.36
N ALA A 195 21.07 -12.75 17.86
CA ALA A 195 21.70 -11.73 17.03
C ALA A 195 22.39 -12.38 15.82
N VAL A 196 22.41 -11.66 14.70
CA VAL A 196 23.21 -12.01 13.54
C VAL A 196 24.65 -11.55 13.77
N ALA A 197 25.63 -12.38 13.41
CA ALA A 197 27.03 -12.08 13.66
C ALA A 197 27.53 -10.88 12.83
N ALA A 198 28.49 -10.12 13.38
CA ALA A 198 29.10 -8.99 12.69
C ALA A 198 29.84 -9.39 11.39
N ALA A 199 30.27 -10.64 11.27
CA ALA A 199 30.89 -11.18 10.06
C ALA A 199 29.93 -11.15 8.86
N ASP A 200 28.65 -11.48 9.09
CA ASP A 200 27.61 -11.42 8.04
C ASP A 200 27.34 -9.97 7.62
N LEU A 201 27.33 -9.03 8.57
CA LEU A 201 27.20 -7.59 8.27
C LEU A 201 28.40 -7.09 7.45
N LYS A 202 29.62 -7.52 7.76
CA LYS A 202 30.81 -7.19 6.94
C LYS A 202 30.65 -7.70 5.52
N THR A 203 30.23 -8.95 5.36
CA THR A 203 29.99 -9.56 4.05
C THR A 203 28.96 -8.78 3.25
N LEU A 204 27.85 -8.37 3.90
CA LEU A 204 26.80 -7.58 3.28
C LEU A 204 27.30 -6.17 2.88
N ARG A 205 28.09 -5.52 3.72
CA ARG A 205 28.70 -4.22 3.44
C ARG A 205 29.66 -4.29 2.26
N ASP A 206 30.50 -5.33 2.21
CA ASP A 206 31.56 -5.49 1.21
C ASP A 206 31.03 -5.99 -0.16
N LYS A 207 29.81 -6.55 -0.17
CA LYS A 207 29.08 -6.96 -1.38
C LYS A 207 27.69 -6.33 -1.41
N PRO A 208 27.59 -5.00 -1.57
CA PRO A 208 26.31 -4.31 -1.50
C PRO A 208 25.41 -4.62 -2.70
N ASN A 209 24.10 -4.47 -2.48
CA ASN A 209 23.05 -4.53 -3.49
C ASN A 209 22.16 -3.27 -3.41
N PRO A 210 22.71 -2.09 -3.73
CA PRO A 210 22.09 -0.81 -3.41
C PRO A 210 20.79 -0.58 -4.17
N VAL A 211 19.80 -0.06 -3.45
CA VAL A 211 18.50 0.38 -3.97
C VAL A 211 18.34 1.86 -3.61
N PRO A 212 18.40 2.78 -4.60
CA PRO A 212 18.13 4.20 -4.35
C PRO A 212 16.79 4.41 -3.66
N ILE A 213 16.69 5.43 -2.80
CA ILE A 213 15.49 5.63 -1.97
C ILE A 213 14.22 5.85 -2.79
N ASP A 214 14.31 6.47 -3.95
CA ASP A 214 13.19 6.65 -4.86
C ASP A 214 12.71 5.34 -5.49
N ARG A 215 13.59 4.35 -5.60
CA ARG A 215 13.26 2.97 -6.01
C ARG A 215 12.76 2.14 -4.83
N TRP A 216 13.30 2.36 -3.64
CA TRP A 216 12.84 1.73 -2.40
C TRP A 216 11.44 2.17 -2.05
N LEU A 217 11.16 3.47 -2.18
CA LEU A 217 9.83 4.05 -1.98
C LEU A 217 8.92 3.71 -3.17
N THR A 218 8.57 2.46 -3.31
CA THR A 218 7.76 1.96 -4.43
C THR A 218 6.28 2.28 -4.28
N ILE A 219 5.84 2.69 -3.08
CA ILE A 219 4.46 3.05 -2.81
C ILE A 219 4.13 4.38 -3.49
N GLY A 220 3.40 4.29 -4.59
CA GLY A 220 2.87 5.44 -5.30
C GLY A 220 3.90 6.30 -6.06
N GLY A 221 5.05 5.76 -6.43
CA GLY A 221 6.00 6.47 -7.31
C GLY A 221 5.37 6.83 -8.66
N ILE A 222 5.81 7.95 -9.27
CA ILE A 222 5.38 8.35 -10.61
C ILE A 222 6.08 7.48 -11.67
N ASP A 223 5.32 7.03 -12.67
CA ASP A 223 5.88 6.41 -13.86
C ASP A 223 6.61 7.46 -14.71
N ARG A 224 7.92 7.51 -14.55
CA ARG A 224 8.79 8.48 -15.24
C ARG A 224 8.94 8.21 -16.75
N THR A 225 8.39 7.13 -17.27
CA THR A 225 8.32 6.92 -18.72
C THR A 225 7.17 7.70 -19.35
N GLN A 226 6.11 7.95 -18.59
CA GLN A 226 4.93 8.69 -19.04
C GLN A 226 4.92 10.14 -18.54
N TRP A 227 5.44 10.41 -17.37
CA TRP A 227 5.31 11.67 -16.67
C TRP A 227 6.64 12.26 -16.23
N GLU A 228 6.69 13.58 -16.17
CA GLU A 228 7.77 14.35 -15.59
C GLU A 228 7.23 15.32 -14.53
N PRO A 229 7.52 15.07 -13.23
CA PRO A 229 7.19 16.02 -12.17
C PRO A 229 8.18 17.20 -12.17
N LEU A 230 7.65 18.43 -12.04
CA LEU A 230 8.40 19.65 -11.95
C LEU A 230 8.00 20.43 -10.68
N PHE A 231 8.94 21.21 -10.14
CA PHE A 231 8.74 22.08 -8.99
C PHE A 231 8.37 21.36 -7.68
N GLY A 232 8.79 20.11 -7.49
CA GLY A 232 9.08 19.50 -6.21
C GLY A 232 7.94 19.05 -5.28
N ALA A 233 6.64 19.17 -5.60
CA ALA A 233 5.59 18.56 -4.78
C ALA A 233 5.62 17.02 -4.90
N ARG A 234 5.04 16.31 -3.94
CA ARG A 234 5.02 14.86 -3.91
C ARG A 234 3.89 14.32 -4.77
N TRP A 235 4.23 13.93 -5.99
CA TRP A 235 3.32 13.24 -6.91
C TRP A 235 3.41 11.73 -6.73
N GLN A 236 2.25 11.09 -6.69
CA GLN A 236 2.11 9.63 -6.57
C GLN A 236 1.19 9.13 -7.69
N GLN A 237 1.49 7.94 -8.20
CA GLN A 237 0.68 7.30 -9.23
C GLN A 237 0.23 5.93 -8.76
N ARG A 238 -1.07 5.68 -8.93
CA ARG A 238 -1.69 4.37 -8.92
C ARG A 238 -2.28 4.12 -10.31
N ALA A 239 -2.57 2.88 -10.66
CA ALA A 239 -3.24 2.64 -11.93
C ALA A 239 -4.60 3.35 -11.95
N GLY A 240 -4.80 4.24 -12.93
CA GLY A 240 -6.02 5.04 -13.04
C GLY A 240 -6.12 6.27 -12.14
N ARG A 241 -5.15 6.54 -11.24
CA ARG A 241 -5.14 7.71 -10.34
C ARG A 241 -3.78 8.36 -10.22
N LEU A 242 -3.80 9.70 -10.07
CA LEU A 242 -2.65 10.52 -9.71
C LEU A 242 -3.00 11.32 -8.45
N LEU A 243 -2.10 11.36 -7.49
CA LEU A 243 -2.28 12.08 -6.24
C LEU A 243 -1.13 13.06 -6.08
N VAL A 244 -1.38 14.20 -5.45
CA VAL A 244 -0.33 15.18 -5.14
C VAL A 244 -0.58 15.84 -3.80
N ASP A 245 0.48 16.01 -3.04
CA ASP A 245 0.50 16.76 -1.79
C ASP A 245 1.81 17.54 -1.58
N GLY A 246 1.86 18.36 -0.54
CA GLY A 246 3.00 19.22 -0.22
C GLY A 246 3.03 20.50 -1.06
N VAL A 247 3.93 21.42 -0.76
CA VAL A 247 4.09 22.70 -1.45
C VAL A 247 5.09 22.56 -2.57
N GLY A 248 4.74 23.04 -3.78
CA GLY A 248 5.68 23.10 -4.89
C GLY A 248 6.67 24.26 -4.76
N ALA A 249 7.82 24.15 -5.41
CA ALA A 249 8.86 25.17 -5.43
C ALA A 249 8.59 26.30 -6.47
N GLY A 250 7.64 26.10 -7.38
CA GLY A 250 7.27 27.14 -8.34
C GLY A 250 6.42 28.27 -7.71
N PHE A 251 6.24 29.36 -8.46
CA PHE A 251 5.46 30.52 -8.02
C PHE A 251 4.07 30.11 -7.49
N GLY A 252 3.69 30.65 -6.34
CA GLY A 252 2.42 30.34 -5.66
C GLY A 252 2.31 28.91 -5.12
N GLY A 253 3.44 28.24 -4.87
CA GLY A 253 3.48 26.84 -4.44
C GLY A 253 3.15 25.87 -5.59
N ARG A 254 3.38 26.31 -6.84
CA ARG A 254 3.11 25.54 -8.07
C ARG A 254 3.98 24.30 -8.14
N SER A 255 3.35 23.19 -8.50
CA SER A 255 4.00 21.98 -8.99
C SER A 255 3.25 21.45 -10.20
N LEU A 256 4.00 20.95 -11.19
CA LEU A 256 3.46 20.41 -12.43
C LEU A 256 3.78 18.92 -12.56
N LEU A 257 2.89 18.21 -13.22
CA LEU A 257 3.12 16.84 -13.69
C LEU A 257 2.83 16.83 -15.18
N LEU A 258 3.88 16.86 -16.00
CA LEU A 258 3.75 16.95 -17.45
C LEU A 258 3.88 15.59 -18.13
N SER A 259 3.04 15.33 -19.12
CA SER A 259 3.19 14.19 -20.02
C SER A 259 4.53 14.27 -20.76
N LYS A 260 5.17 13.12 -20.99
CA LYS A 260 6.39 13.04 -21.82
C LYS A 260 6.12 13.32 -23.31
N GLY A 261 4.89 13.11 -23.77
CA GLY A 261 4.45 13.42 -25.12
C GLY A 261 3.95 14.86 -25.27
N ASP A 262 4.09 15.42 -26.46
CA ASP A 262 3.49 16.70 -26.83
C ASP A 262 1.96 16.62 -26.94
N SER A 263 1.30 17.78 -26.89
CA SER A 263 -0.13 17.89 -27.18
C SER A 263 -0.44 17.46 -28.63
N PRO A 264 -1.63 16.90 -28.89
CA PRO A 264 -2.09 16.67 -30.25
C PRO A 264 -2.14 17.98 -31.06
N ALA A 265 -2.21 17.83 -32.39
CA ALA A 265 -2.48 19.00 -33.27
C ALA A 265 -3.87 19.60 -32.97
N VAL A 266 -3.98 20.91 -32.99
CA VAL A 266 -5.25 21.65 -32.80
C VAL A 266 -6.20 21.35 -33.97
N PRO A 267 -7.50 21.12 -33.77
CA PRO A 267 -8.20 21.15 -32.49
C PRO A 267 -8.11 19.82 -31.69
N TYR A 268 -8.06 19.91 -30.36
CA TYR A 268 -8.11 18.76 -29.48
C TYR A 268 -8.85 19.10 -28.16
N GLU A 269 -9.25 18.07 -27.44
CA GLU A 269 -9.79 18.18 -26.09
C GLU A 269 -8.90 17.47 -25.08
N LEU A 270 -8.77 18.08 -23.90
CA LEU A 270 -8.07 17.59 -22.76
C LEU A 270 -9.01 17.56 -21.55
N ALA A 271 -9.13 16.46 -20.85
CA ALA A 271 -10.00 16.34 -19.69
C ALA A 271 -9.36 15.57 -18.55
N VAL A 272 -9.82 15.86 -17.31
CA VAL A 272 -9.49 15.12 -16.10
C VAL A 272 -10.62 15.26 -15.09
N GLN A 273 -10.83 14.25 -14.27
CA GLN A 273 -11.60 14.43 -13.04
C GLN A 273 -10.64 14.79 -11.91
N VAL A 274 -10.95 15.83 -11.15
CA VAL A 274 -10.15 16.34 -10.03
C VAL A 274 -11.00 16.48 -8.78
N LYS A 275 -10.40 16.19 -7.63
CA LYS A 275 -10.95 16.44 -6.29
C LYS A 275 -9.88 17.13 -5.45
N LEU A 276 -10.22 18.24 -4.81
CA LEU A 276 -9.36 18.97 -3.90
C LEU A 276 -9.73 18.61 -2.46
N ASP A 277 -8.72 18.54 -1.59
CA ASP A 277 -8.91 18.40 -0.14
C ASP A 277 -9.14 19.76 0.54
N ASP A 278 -8.61 20.84 -0.06
CA ASP A 278 -8.74 22.22 0.41
C ASP A 278 -8.97 23.18 -0.76
N GLU A 279 -10.15 23.78 -0.78
CA GLU A 279 -10.58 24.72 -1.83
C GLU A 279 -9.84 26.07 -1.78
N SER A 280 -9.10 26.38 -0.70
CA SER A 280 -8.26 27.58 -0.63
C SER A 280 -7.09 27.53 -1.61
N GLY A 281 -6.72 26.33 -2.05
CA GLY A 281 -5.70 26.10 -3.06
C GLY A 281 -6.24 26.03 -4.49
N ALA A 282 -5.53 25.30 -5.35
CA ALA A 282 -5.94 25.06 -6.73
C ALA A 282 -5.26 23.82 -7.31
N ALA A 283 -5.97 23.06 -8.13
CA ALA A 283 -5.39 21.98 -8.94
C ALA A 283 -6.25 21.71 -10.17
N GLY A 284 -5.61 21.33 -11.29
CA GLY A 284 -6.33 21.04 -12.52
C GLY A 284 -5.43 20.80 -13.73
N LEU A 285 -5.91 21.18 -14.91
CA LEU A 285 -5.30 20.92 -16.19
C LEU A 285 -4.19 21.94 -16.53
N VAL A 286 -3.14 21.44 -17.16
CA VAL A 286 -2.08 22.24 -17.82
C VAL A 286 -2.00 21.85 -19.29
N PHE A 287 -1.80 22.82 -20.14
CA PHE A 287 -1.62 22.58 -21.58
C PHE A 287 -0.70 23.64 -22.21
N HIS A 288 -0.13 23.31 -23.35
CA HIS A 288 0.89 24.06 -24.06
C HIS A 288 2.07 24.48 -23.17
N ALA A 289 2.51 23.55 -22.29
CA ALA A 289 3.65 23.77 -21.41
C ALA A 289 4.97 23.60 -22.16
N ASP A 290 5.92 24.50 -21.92
CA ASP A 290 7.27 24.47 -22.52
C ASP A 290 8.24 23.51 -21.79
N GLY A 291 7.79 22.93 -20.66
CA GLY A 291 8.62 22.11 -19.79
C GLY A 291 9.30 22.90 -18.65
N GLY A 292 9.02 24.18 -18.57
CA GLY A 292 9.47 25.09 -17.51
C GLY A 292 8.31 25.92 -16.97
N ASP A 293 8.43 27.24 -17.01
CA ASP A 293 7.48 28.16 -16.39
C ASP A 293 6.28 28.54 -17.28
N LYS A 294 6.36 28.37 -18.60
CA LYS A 294 5.32 28.80 -19.55
C LYS A 294 4.28 27.71 -19.79
N HIS A 295 3.02 28.04 -19.52
CA HIS A 295 1.89 27.15 -19.79
C HIS A 295 0.55 27.86 -19.63
N TYR A 296 -0.52 27.28 -20.16
CA TYR A 296 -1.88 27.57 -19.70
C TYR A 296 -2.27 26.65 -18.56
N GLY A 297 -3.14 27.14 -17.69
CA GLY A 297 -3.76 26.35 -16.63
C GLY A 297 -5.25 26.60 -16.52
N PHE A 298 -6.05 25.51 -16.42
CA PHE A 298 -7.48 25.58 -16.08
C PHE A 298 -7.77 24.77 -14.84
N TYR A 299 -8.23 25.42 -13.80
CA TYR A 299 -8.38 24.82 -12.46
C TYR A 299 -9.39 25.57 -11.58
N PRO A 300 -10.07 24.88 -10.63
CA PRO A 300 -10.73 25.53 -9.52
C PRO A 300 -9.72 26.19 -8.58
N SER A 301 -10.08 27.35 -8.05
CA SER A 301 -9.33 28.08 -7.02
C SER A 301 -10.28 28.92 -6.19
N ASN A 302 -10.29 28.70 -4.89
CA ASN A 302 -11.19 29.39 -3.95
C ASN A 302 -12.68 29.31 -4.37
N GLY A 303 -13.13 28.12 -4.78
CA GLY A 303 -14.50 27.87 -5.22
C GLY A 303 -14.89 28.44 -6.58
N LYS A 304 -13.94 29.05 -7.33
CA LYS A 304 -14.16 29.59 -8.67
C LYS A 304 -13.30 28.87 -9.69
N LEU A 305 -13.73 28.85 -10.94
CA LEU A 305 -12.96 28.30 -12.05
C LEU A 305 -12.11 29.41 -12.69
N ARG A 306 -10.84 29.11 -12.89
CA ARG A 306 -9.85 30.06 -13.37
C ARG A 306 -9.11 29.51 -14.58
N LEU A 307 -9.01 30.32 -15.63
CA LEU A 307 -8.11 30.12 -16.75
C LEU A 307 -6.95 31.12 -16.63
N SER A 308 -5.73 30.64 -16.59
CA SER A 308 -4.54 31.45 -16.42
C SER A 308 -3.49 31.13 -17.48
N ARG A 309 -2.64 32.12 -17.78
CA ARG A 309 -1.42 32.00 -18.56
C ARG A 309 -0.22 32.32 -17.68
N PHE A 310 0.79 31.46 -17.71
CA PHE A 310 2.07 31.65 -17.05
C PHE A 310 3.13 31.85 -18.12
N GLU A 311 3.88 32.94 -18.05
CA GLU A 311 4.93 33.31 -19.01
C GLU A 311 6.33 33.27 -18.39
N GLY A 312 6.42 33.02 -17.07
CA GLY A 312 7.66 33.01 -16.31
C GLY A 312 7.48 32.56 -14.88
N PRO A 313 8.53 32.75 -14.04
CA PRO A 313 8.62 32.17 -12.71
C PRO A 313 7.97 32.99 -11.59
N ASP A 314 7.45 34.18 -11.83
CA ASP A 314 7.04 35.14 -10.80
C ASP A 314 5.62 35.69 -11.01
N VAL A 315 5.19 36.55 -10.09
CA VAL A 315 3.85 37.17 -10.13
C VAL A 315 3.64 38.11 -11.34
N PHE A 316 4.69 38.71 -11.87
CA PHE A 316 4.59 39.64 -12.98
C PHE A 316 4.42 38.89 -14.31
N SER A 317 4.82 37.65 -14.35
CA SER A 317 4.69 36.73 -15.49
C SER A 317 3.45 35.83 -15.42
N TRP A 318 2.55 36.06 -14.45
CA TRP A 318 1.30 35.33 -14.30
C TRP A 318 0.10 36.22 -14.63
N GLN A 319 -0.75 35.76 -15.53
CA GLN A 319 -1.96 36.45 -15.96
C GLN A 319 -3.20 35.57 -15.76
N VAL A 320 -4.21 36.09 -15.09
CA VAL A 320 -5.54 35.49 -15.05
C VAL A 320 -6.32 35.97 -16.29
N LEU A 321 -6.57 35.08 -17.24
CA LEU A 321 -7.33 35.36 -18.45
C LEU A 321 -8.83 35.47 -18.18
N ALA A 322 -9.33 34.59 -17.32
CA ALA A 322 -10.70 34.61 -16.87
C ALA A 322 -10.86 33.89 -15.51
N GLU A 323 -11.78 34.40 -14.69
CA GLU A 323 -12.21 33.77 -13.44
C GLU A 323 -13.72 33.88 -13.32
N LYS A 324 -14.41 32.74 -13.10
CA LYS A 324 -15.87 32.71 -12.98
C LYS A 324 -16.32 31.72 -11.90
N PRO A 325 -17.32 32.08 -11.07
CA PRO A 325 -18.04 31.09 -10.28
C PRO A 325 -18.87 30.20 -11.22
N SER A 326 -19.18 29.00 -10.78
CA SER A 326 -20.06 28.08 -11.52
C SER A 326 -20.86 27.25 -10.54
N GLU A 327 -22.17 27.19 -10.72
CA GLU A 327 -23.09 26.29 -9.98
C GLU A 327 -22.85 24.82 -10.32
N HIS A 328 -22.17 24.55 -11.43
CA HIS A 328 -21.83 23.19 -11.84
C HIS A 328 -20.54 22.67 -11.20
N TYR A 329 -19.74 23.53 -10.53
CA TYR A 329 -18.57 23.12 -9.75
C TYR A 329 -19.00 22.71 -8.33
N ARG A 330 -18.56 21.55 -7.88
CA ARG A 330 -18.89 20.97 -6.56
C ARG A 330 -17.65 20.91 -5.69
N PRO A 331 -17.43 21.86 -4.78
CA PRO A 331 -16.29 21.87 -3.88
C PRO A 331 -16.19 20.57 -3.06
N GLY A 332 -14.98 20.03 -2.93
CA GLY A 332 -14.71 18.80 -2.19
C GLY A 332 -15.20 17.49 -2.83
N GLU A 333 -15.86 17.57 -3.98
CA GLU A 333 -16.31 16.42 -4.76
C GLU A 333 -15.46 16.22 -6.03
N TRP A 334 -15.70 15.11 -6.72
CA TRP A 334 -15.10 14.90 -8.04
C TRP A 334 -15.75 15.81 -9.07
N ASN A 335 -14.92 16.61 -9.74
CA ASN A 335 -15.33 17.49 -10.83
C ASN A 335 -14.54 17.16 -12.09
N ARG A 336 -15.23 17.03 -13.22
CA ARG A 336 -14.61 16.88 -14.52
C ARG A 336 -14.27 18.25 -15.08
N LEU A 337 -12.96 18.53 -15.25
CA LEU A 337 -12.48 19.66 -16.01
C LEU A 337 -12.19 19.21 -17.44
N LYS A 338 -12.62 20.00 -18.43
CA LYS A 338 -12.32 19.77 -19.84
C LYS A 338 -11.95 21.09 -20.51
N VAL A 339 -10.92 21.07 -21.33
CA VAL A 339 -10.54 22.19 -22.19
C VAL A 339 -10.58 21.73 -23.64
N ARG A 340 -11.29 22.45 -24.49
CA ARG A 340 -11.21 22.35 -25.93
C ARG A 340 -10.29 23.46 -26.47
N VAL A 341 -9.21 23.03 -27.07
CA VAL A 341 -8.20 23.92 -27.67
C VAL A 341 -8.46 24.01 -29.14
N GLU A 342 -8.77 25.20 -29.64
CA GLU A 342 -8.97 25.53 -31.04
C GLU A 342 -7.98 26.61 -31.48
N LYS A 343 -7.82 26.84 -32.77
CA LYS A 343 -6.93 27.90 -33.26
C LYS A 343 -7.46 29.26 -32.80
N GLY A 344 -6.69 29.92 -31.90
CA GLY A 344 -7.03 31.25 -31.36
C GLY A 344 -8.20 31.24 -30.36
N LYS A 345 -8.62 30.08 -29.86
CA LYS A 345 -9.77 30.00 -28.97
C LYS A 345 -9.64 28.85 -27.96
N LEU A 346 -9.93 29.14 -26.69
CA LEU A 346 -9.97 28.18 -25.60
C LEU A 346 -11.40 28.13 -25.06
N ARG A 347 -11.94 26.90 -24.92
CA ARG A 347 -13.23 26.66 -24.25
C ARG A 347 -13.03 25.74 -23.07
N CYS A 348 -13.42 26.19 -21.87
CA CYS A 348 -13.24 25.47 -20.64
C CYS A 348 -14.59 25.04 -20.06
N PHE A 349 -14.69 23.78 -19.72
CA PHE A 349 -15.91 23.15 -19.23
C PHE A 349 -15.70 22.57 -17.83
N VAL A 350 -16.73 22.62 -16.98
CA VAL A 350 -16.79 21.87 -15.73
C VAL A 350 -18.05 21.00 -15.75
N ASN A 351 -17.89 19.70 -15.47
CA ASN A 351 -19.01 18.73 -15.46
C ASN A 351 -19.86 18.80 -16.74
N ASP A 352 -19.18 18.93 -17.89
CA ASP A 352 -19.71 19.06 -19.25
C ASP A 352 -20.40 20.42 -19.60
N GLU A 353 -20.44 21.38 -18.65
CA GLU A 353 -20.99 22.71 -18.89
C GLU A 353 -19.89 23.72 -19.26
N LEU A 354 -20.12 24.53 -20.33
CA LEU A 354 -19.21 25.58 -20.74
C LEU A 354 -19.23 26.74 -19.73
N VAL A 355 -18.06 27.03 -19.14
CA VAL A 355 -17.93 28.09 -18.12
C VAL A 355 -17.06 29.25 -18.54
N ILE A 356 -16.01 29.00 -19.30
CA ILE A 356 -15.09 30.03 -19.80
C ILE A 356 -14.86 29.83 -21.29
N GLU A 357 -14.95 30.93 -22.06
CA GLU A 357 -14.52 31.01 -23.42
C GLU A 357 -13.56 32.21 -23.54
N ALA A 358 -12.38 32.00 -24.09
CA ALA A 358 -11.37 33.06 -24.28
C ALA A 358 -10.77 33.01 -25.68
N ALA A 359 -10.56 34.18 -26.26
CA ALA A 359 -9.73 34.35 -27.46
C ALA A 359 -8.26 34.41 -27.02
N GLU A 360 -7.47 33.37 -27.34
CA GLU A 360 -6.11 33.23 -26.82
C GLU A 360 -5.26 32.36 -27.77
N ASP A 361 -4.06 32.82 -28.09
CA ASP A 361 -3.13 32.16 -29.02
C ASP A 361 -1.64 32.39 -28.69
N ALA A 362 -1.31 32.90 -27.50
CA ALA A 362 0.08 33.21 -27.12
C ALA A 362 0.98 31.95 -27.17
N PHE A 363 0.41 30.77 -26.85
CA PHE A 363 1.13 29.49 -26.98
C PHE A 363 0.38 28.58 -27.94
N ALA A 364 1.05 28.17 -29.03
CA ALA A 364 0.44 27.34 -30.07
C ALA A 364 0.67 25.83 -29.90
N LYS A 365 1.64 25.43 -29.09
CA LYS A 365 2.05 24.02 -28.89
C LYS A 365 2.78 23.86 -27.56
N GLY A 366 2.95 22.63 -27.11
CA GLY A 366 3.66 22.30 -25.91
C GLY A 366 3.10 21.03 -25.28
N ARG A 367 3.53 20.72 -24.09
CA ARG A 367 3.13 19.51 -23.34
C ARG A 367 1.82 19.76 -22.62
N ILE A 368 1.15 18.66 -22.29
CA ILE A 368 -0.08 18.63 -21.51
C ILE A 368 0.19 17.98 -20.14
N GLY A 369 -0.67 18.23 -19.17
CA GLY A 369 -0.50 17.64 -17.85
C GLY A 369 -1.42 18.22 -16.79
N LEU A 370 -0.94 18.15 -15.56
CA LEU A 370 -1.64 18.56 -14.35
C LEU A 370 -0.83 19.60 -13.58
N ALA A 371 -1.52 20.46 -12.85
CA ALA A 371 -0.91 21.41 -11.92
C ALA A 371 -1.60 21.35 -10.57
N LYS A 372 -0.83 21.70 -9.53
CA LYS A 372 -1.33 22.05 -8.22
C LYS A 372 -0.61 23.28 -7.69
N PHE A 373 -1.26 24.00 -6.79
CA PHE A 373 -0.77 25.25 -6.21
C PHE A 373 -0.97 25.26 -4.69
N ARG A 374 -0.20 26.07 -3.97
CA ARG A 374 -0.24 26.23 -2.53
C ARG A 374 0.02 24.88 -1.80
N ASN A 375 -0.61 24.66 -0.65
CA ASN A 375 -0.50 23.41 0.12
C ASN A 375 -1.72 22.47 -0.07
N THR A 376 -2.53 22.70 -1.09
CA THR A 376 -3.68 21.85 -1.41
C THR A 376 -3.20 20.48 -1.84
N GLY A 377 -3.75 19.40 -1.25
CA GLY A 377 -3.71 18.07 -1.79
C GLY A 377 -4.78 17.92 -2.88
N ALA A 378 -4.48 17.14 -3.91
CA ALA A 378 -5.44 16.86 -4.95
C ALA A 378 -5.32 15.43 -5.46
N GLU A 379 -6.46 14.87 -5.84
CA GLU A 379 -6.56 13.60 -6.54
C GLU A 379 -7.06 13.83 -7.96
N PHE A 380 -6.48 13.09 -8.90
CA PHE A 380 -6.86 13.13 -10.31
C PHE A 380 -7.14 11.72 -10.81
N ARG A 381 -8.14 11.59 -11.70
CA ARG A 381 -8.45 10.35 -12.40
C ARG A 381 -8.98 10.63 -13.81
N ARG A 382 -9.01 9.61 -14.67
CA ARG A 382 -9.55 9.71 -16.03
C ARG A 382 -8.93 10.85 -16.85
N PHE A 383 -7.61 11.06 -16.71
CA PHE A 383 -6.89 11.98 -17.59
C PHE A 383 -6.98 11.46 -19.02
N ALA A 384 -7.52 12.26 -19.91
CA ALA A 384 -7.75 11.87 -21.28
C ALA A 384 -7.44 13.03 -22.25
N VAL A 385 -6.96 12.68 -23.41
CA VAL A 385 -6.74 13.63 -24.52
C VAL A 385 -7.23 13.00 -25.83
N GLY A 386 -7.87 13.78 -26.68
CA GLY A 386 -8.39 13.29 -27.97
C GLY A 386 -8.91 14.44 -28.84
N LYS A 387 -9.36 14.12 -30.04
CA LYS A 387 -9.99 15.11 -30.93
C LYS A 387 -11.33 15.59 -30.36
N GLU A 388 -12.07 14.68 -29.79
CA GLU A 388 -13.36 14.90 -29.13
C GLU A 388 -13.49 13.86 -28.01
N LEU A 389 -13.87 14.29 -26.81
CA LEU A 389 -14.04 13.43 -25.66
C LEU A 389 -15.52 13.33 -25.31
N PRO A 390 -16.08 12.12 -25.12
CA PRO A 390 -17.50 11.96 -24.77
C PRO A 390 -17.80 12.66 -23.45
N GLY A 391 -19.03 13.17 -23.30
CA GLY A 391 -19.55 13.65 -22.03
C GLY A 391 -19.69 12.51 -21.02
N GLU A 392 -19.57 12.82 -19.72
CA GLU A 392 -19.78 11.84 -18.63
C GLU A 392 -21.17 11.99 -17.99
N ARG A 393 -21.92 12.98 -18.40
CA ARG A 393 -23.26 13.24 -17.87
C ARG A 393 -24.24 12.13 -18.30
N PRO A 394 -25.02 11.57 -17.38
CA PRO A 394 -26.12 10.68 -17.76
C PRO A 394 -27.07 11.39 -18.76
N ALA A 395 -27.65 10.63 -19.66
CA ALA A 395 -28.62 11.16 -20.62
C ALA A 395 -29.75 11.92 -19.90
N ASP A 396 -30.23 13.01 -20.49
CA ASP A 396 -31.17 13.92 -19.85
C ASP A 396 -32.49 13.24 -19.40
N ASP A 397 -32.91 12.20 -20.10
CA ASP A 397 -34.11 11.42 -19.72
C ASP A 397 -33.90 10.59 -18.45
N VAL A 398 -32.68 10.03 -18.24
CA VAL A 398 -32.31 9.28 -17.03
C VAL A 398 -32.23 10.25 -15.84
N ARG A 399 -31.61 11.39 -16.06
CA ARG A 399 -31.48 12.44 -15.04
C ARG A 399 -32.82 13.00 -14.63
N SER A 400 -33.71 13.28 -15.58
CA SER A 400 -35.05 13.80 -15.33
C SER A 400 -35.92 12.80 -14.56
N LYS A 401 -35.84 11.51 -14.87
CA LYS A 401 -36.52 10.44 -14.11
C LYS A 401 -36.03 10.34 -12.68
N LEU A 402 -34.71 10.43 -12.45
CA LEU A 402 -34.11 10.42 -11.12
C LEU A 402 -34.49 11.69 -10.34
N ALA A 403 -34.40 12.87 -10.94
CA ALA A 403 -34.79 14.13 -10.31
C ALA A 403 -36.28 14.12 -9.92
N ALA A 404 -37.18 13.70 -10.81
CA ALA A 404 -38.60 13.60 -10.49
C ALA A 404 -38.93 12.59 -9.38
N ALA A 405 -38.12 11.58 -9.18
CA ALA A 405 -38.23 10.66 -8.04
C ALA A 405 -37.72 11.29 -6.72
N ILE A 406 -36.69 12.12 -6.80
CA ILE A 406 -36.10 12.85 -5.66
C ILE A 406 -36.96 14.05 -5.26
N ASP A 407 -37.51 14.79 -6.22
CA ASP A 407 -38.38 15.98 -5.98
C ASP A 407 -39.71 15.66 -5.30
N LYS A 408 -40.12 14.40 -5.29
CA LYS A 408 -41.29 13.94 -4.49
C LYS A 408 -40.96 13.87 -2.99
N LEU A 409 -39.73 14.16 -2.58
CA LEU A 409 -39.32 14.25 -1.19
C LEU A 409 -39.65 15.66 -0.67
N PRO A 410 -40.54 15.85 0.34
CA PRO A 410 -40.89 17.18 0.84
C PRO A 410 -39.65 17.91 1.41
N THR A 411 -39.38 19.11 0.91
CA THR A 411 -38.29 19.98 1.41
C THR A 411 -38.85 20.96 2.44
N LEU A 412 -38.24 21.03 3.61
CA LEU A 412 -38.63 21.87 4.74
C LEU A 412 -38.25 23.37 4.60
N ALA A 413 -37.51 23.74 3.53
CA ALA A 413 -36.94 25.08 3.42
C ALA A 413 -38.00 26.20 3.22
N GLU A 414 -39.10 25.95 2.49
CA GLU A 414 -40.12 26.95 2.16
C GLU A 414 -41.16 27.18 3.26
N ALA A 415 -41.24 26.27 4.26
CA ALA A 415 -42.27 26.35 5.32
C ALA A 415 -41.75 26.91 6.65
N ARG A 416 -40.46 27.37 6.70
CA ARG A 416 -39.79 27.59 7.99
C ARG A 416 -40.33 28.78 8.81
N GLU A 417 -40.64 29.91 8.19
CA GLU A 417 -41.12 31.09 8.88
C GLU A 417 -42.58 30.93 9.31
N GLN A 418 -43.44 30.36 8.46
CA GLN A 418 -44.84 30.10 8.79
C GLN A 418 -44.96 29.01 9.88
N ALA A 419 -44.16 27.93 9.76
CA ALA A 419 -44.13 26.86 10.75
C ALA A 419 -43.64 27.33 12.13
N LEU A 420 -42.70 28.32 12.19
CA LEU A 420 -42.23 28.88 13.45
C LEU A 420 -43.32 29.68 14.15
N ALA A 421 -44.10 30.47 13.41
CA ALA A 421 -45.21 31.24 13.95
C ALA A 421 -46.37 30.33 14.43
N ASP A 422 -46.70 29.30 13.66
CA ASP A 422 -47.76 28.33 13.98
C ASP A 422 -47.37 27.44 15.18
N LEU A 423 -46.08 27.00 15.28
CA LEU A 423 -45.58 26.18 16.37
C LEU A 423 -45.27 26.96 17.64
N ALA A 424 -44.91 28.26 17.53
CA ALA A 424 -44.67 29.12 18.68
C ALA A 424 -45.99 29.50 19.41
N SER A 425 -47.14 29.39 18.74
CA SER A 425 -48.49 29.58 19.32
C SER A 425 -49.06 28.31 19.97
N ALA A 426 -48.45 27.14 19.73
CA ALA A 426 -48.80 25.86 20.34
C ALA A 426 -47.96 25.59 21.58
N ASP A 427 -48.39 24.63 22.42
CA ASP A 427 -47.64 24.18 23.57
C ASP A 427 -46.20 23.73 23.13
N SER A 428 -45.17 24.43 23.60
CA SER A 428 -43.83 24.34 23.02
C SER A 428 -43.16 22.94 23.17
N GLU A 429 -43.46 22.19 24.24
CA GLU A 429 -42.91 20.83 24.46
C GLU A 429 -43.45 19.78 23.47
N PRO A 430 -44.78 19.67 23.23
CA PRO A 430 -45.32 18.77 22.22
C PRO A 430 -44.85 19.08 20.80
N ALA A 431 -44.68 20.36 20.44
CA ALA A 431 -44.21 20.78 19.14
C ALA A 431 -42.73 20.40 18.93
N GLN A 432 -41.88 20.62 19.94
CA GLN A 432 -40.50 20.21 19.93
C GLN A 432 -40.36 18.67 19.81
N ALA A 433 -41.12 17.92 20.58
CA ALA A 433 -41.11 16.46 20.53
C ALA A 433 -41.56 15.93 19.14
N ALA A 434 -42.56 16.54 18.51
CA ALA A 434 -42.98 16.18 17.16
C ALA A 434 -41.91 16.48 16.10
N LEU A 435 -41.23 17.62 16.21
CA LEU A 435 -40.10 17.97 15.30
C LEU A 435 -38.92 17.00 15.45
N LEU A 436 -38.55 16.63 16.69
CA LEU A 436 -37.49 15.66 16.95
C LEU A 436 -37.89 14.27 16.46
N ALA A 437 -39.14 13.85 16.63
CA ALA A 437 -39.63 12.58 16.08
C ALA A 437 -39.57 12.57 14.55
N LYS A 438 -39.89 13.70 13.89
CA LYS A 438 -39.80 13.82 12.44
C LYS A 438 -38.36 13.86 11.95
N ALA A 439 -37.45 14.52 12.67
CA ALA A 439 -36.04 14.50 12.39
C ALA A 439 -35.49 13.06 12.45
N ALA A 440 -35.83 12.29 13.48
CA ALA A 440 -35.42 10.90 13.62
C ALA A 440 -35.96 9.99 12.49
N GLU A 441 -37.22 10.26 12.03
CA GLU A 441 -37.77 9.56 10.85
C GLU A 441 -36.97 9.85 9.58
N LEU A 442 -36.63 11.13 9.34
CA LEU A 442 -35.86 11.56 8.17
C LEU A 442 -34.42 11.03 8.21
N GLU A 443 -33.80 11.00 9.37
CA GLU A 443 -32.46 10.39 9.58
C GLU A 443 -32.51 8.89 9.28
N ALA A 444 -33.51 8.17 9.77
CA ALA A 444 -33.73 6.76 9.48
C ALA A 444 -33.89 6.53 7.97
N ARG A 445 -34.70 7.38 7.29
CA ARG A 445 -34.91 7.31 5.85
C ARG A 445 -33.62 7.61 5.06
N ALA A 446 -32.83 8.60 5.49
CA ALA A 446 -31.53 8.90 4.89
C ALA A 446 -30.55 7.71 5.05
N ALA A 447 -30.55 7.06 6.20
CA ALA A 447 -29.77 5.85 6.43
C ALA A 447 -30.20 4.69 5.51
N ASP A 448 -31.51 4.51 5.30
CA ASP A 448 -32.04 3.49 4.38
C ASP A 448 -31.64 3.76 2.93
N LEU A 449 -31.70 5.00 2.48
CA LEU A 449 -31.26 5.38 1.13
C LEU A 449 -29.75 5.15 0.93
N LYS A 450 -28.93 5.45 1.92
CA LYS A 450 -27.48 5.16 1.88
C LYS A 450 -27.23 3.65 1.79
N ARG A 451 -27.96 2.84 2.56
CA ARG A 451 -27.88 1.37 2.47
C ARG A 451 -28.31 0.86 1.09
N LEU A 452 -29.39 1.36 0.56
CA LEU A 452 -29.87 0.99 -0.78
C LEU A 452 -28.82 1.33 -1.86
N ALA A 453 -28.19 2.50 -1.77
CA ALA A 453 -27.12 2.88 -2.69
C ALA A 453 -25.95 1.91 -2.62
N ALA A 454 -25.54 1.49 -1.42
CA ALA A 454 -24.49 0.48 -1.22
C ALA A 454 -24.89 -0.90 -1.78
N ASP A 455 -26.16 -1.29 -1.63
CA ASP A 455 -26.68 -2.56 -2.16
C ASP A 455 -26.74 -2.56 -3.69
N VAL A 456 -27.21 -1.47 -4.30
CA VAL A 456 -27.21 -1.28 -5.77
C VAL A 456 -25.79 -1.40 -6.32
N ARG A 457 -24.84 -0.80 -5.65
CA ARG A 457 -23.44 -0.89 -6.04
C ARG A 457 -22.88 -2.31 -5.89
N THR A 458 -23.15 -2.97 -4.76
CA THR A 458 -22.72 -4.36 -4.55
C THR A 458 -23.29 -5.27 -5.62
N ALA A 459 -24.57 -5.07 -5.99
CA ALA A 459 -25.20 -5.81 -7.07
C ALA A 459 -24.54 -5.55 -8.44
N ALA A 460 -24.18 -4.31 -8.72
CA ALA A 460 -23.48 -3.94 -9.96
C ALA A 460 -22.07 -4.62 -10.04
N ILE A 461 -21.32 -4.59 -8.93
CA ILE A 461 -20.01 -5.28 -8.84
C ILE A 461 -20.19 -6.80 -8.97
N ALA A 462 -21.20 -7.40 -8.34
CA ALA A 462 -21.49 -8.81 -8.46
C ALA A 462 -21.86 -9.21 -9.90
N ALA A 463 -22.63 -8.38 -10.60
CA ALA A 463 -22.96 -8.60 -12.01
C ALA A 463 -21.72 -8.50 -12.93
N GLU A 464 -20.83 -7.55 -12.66
CA GLU A 464 -19.54 -7.46 -13.37
C GLU A 464 -18.65 -8.68 -13.08
N PHE A 465 -18.56 -9.05 -11.79
CA PHE A 465 -17.80 -10.23 -11.35
C PHE A 465 -18.32 -11.52 -11.98
N THR A 466 -19.64 -11.67 -12.10
CA THR A 466 -20.26 -12.81 -12.79
C THR A 466 -19.77 -12.95 -14.23
N LYS A 467 -19.55 -11.86 -14.95
CA LYS A 467 -19.07 -11.90 -16.35
C LYS A 467 -17.64 -12.44 -16.47
N VAL A 468 -16.78 -12.19 -15.48
CA VAL A 468 -15.37 -12.59 -15.51
C VAL A 468 -15.06 -13.85 -14.72
N ALA A 469 -15.88 -14.21 -13.73
CA ALA A 469 -15.67 -15.32 -12.80
C ALA A 469 -16.82 -16.37 -12.78
N GLY A 470 -18.00 -16.02 -13.30
CA GLY A 470 -19.18 -16.92 -13.35
C GLY A 470 -19.16 -17.94 -14.49
N ALA A 471 -18.20 -17.85 -15.41
CA ALA A 471 -18.02 -18.77 -16.53
C ALA A 471 -17.55 -20.17 -16.08
N GLU A 472 -17.48 -21.11 -17.03
CA GLU A 472 -16.81 -22.41 -16.78
C GLU A 472 -15.38 -22.16 -16.26
N VAL A 473 -14.90 -23.04 -15.39
CA VAL A 473 -13.62 -22.88 -14.65
C VAL A 473 -12.43 -22.52 -15.55
N GLN A 474 -12.40 -23.05 -16.76
CA GLN A 474 -11.33 -22.82 -17.76
C GLN A 474 -11.42 -21.46 -18.47
N GLN A 475 -12.53 -20.75 -18.34
CA GLN A 475 -12.78 -19.43 -18.97
C GLN A 475 -12.70 -18.25 -17.99
N ILE A 476 -12.37 -18.52 -16.72
CA ILE A 476 -12.24 -17.47 -15.71
C ILE A 476 -11.00 -16.60 -16.01
N ASP A 477 -11.23 -15.30 -16.21
CA ASP A 477 -10.17 -14.29 -16.24
C ASP A 477 -9.74 -13.97 -14.80
N LEU A 478 -8.72 -14.70 -14.31
CA LEU A 478 -8.26 -14.63 -12.92
C LEU A 478 -7.80 -13.20 -12.54
N LEU A 479 -7.08 -12.51 -13.44
CA LEU A 479 -6.60 -11.15 -13.18
C LEU A 479 -7.78 -10.18 -12.99
N ARG A 480 -8.70 -10.16 -13.98
CA ARG A 480 -9.83 -9.23 -13.92
C ARG A 480 -10.78 -9.57 -12.78
N ALA A 481 -11.01 -10.83 -12.50
CA ALA A 481 -11.82 -11.27 -11.37
C ALA A 481 -11.21 -10.84 -10.02
N ALA A 482 -9.91 -11.07 -9.80
CA ALA A 482 -9.22 -10.64 -8.60
C ALA A 482 -9.18 -9.10 -8.45
N LEU A 483 -9.03 -8.36 -9.55
CA LEU A 483 -9.13 -6.90 -9.56
C LEU A 483 -10.57 -6.42 -9.26
N THR A 484 -11.60 -7.12 -9.78
CA THR A 484 -13.01 -6.76 -9.52
C THR A 484 -13.36 -6.92 -8.04
N ILE A 485 -12.79 -7.91 -7.34
CA ILE A 485 -12.89 -8.01 -5.87
C ILE A 485 -12.39 -6.72 -5.21
N GLY A 486 -11.34 -6.09 -5.75
CA GLY A 486 -10.81 -4.82 -5.26
C GLY A 486 -11.80 -3.67 -5.24
N ARG A 487 -12.80 -3.66 -6.14
CA ARG A 487 -13.88 -2.65 -6.17
C ARG A 487 -14.77 -2.66 -4.93
N LEU A 488 -14.79 -3.75 -4.17
CA LEU A 488 -15.48 -3.81 -2.88
C LEU A 488 -14.80 -2.95 -1.80
N GLY A 489 -13.50 -2.69 -1.94
CA GLY A 489 -12.71 -1.86 -1.04
C GLY A 489 -12.39 -0.47 -1.58
N ASP A 490 -12.39 -0.29 -2.90
CA ASP A 490 -12.14 0.99 -3.58
C ASP A 490 -13.16 1.20 -4.70
N GLU A 491 -14.10 2.12 -4.46
CA GLU A 491 -15.23 2.39 -5.36
C GLU A 491 -14.80 2.86 -6.75
N ASP A 492 -13.69 3.56 -6.80
CA ASP A 492 -13.19 4.22 -7.99
C ASP A 492 -12.12 3.38 -8.71
N LEU A 493 -11.94 2.13 -8.30
CA LEU A 493 -10.95 1.24 -8.91
C LEU A 493 -11.25 1.03 -10.41
N ASP A 494 -10.28 1.40 -11.24
CA ASP A 494 -10.31 1.15 -12.68
C ASP A 494 -9.64 -0.20 -13.00
N VAL A 495 -10.45 -1.25 -13.11
CA VAL A 495 -9.99 -2.63 -13.42
C VAL A 495 -9.24 -2.69 -14.75
N ALA A 496 -9.67 -1.90 -15.76
CA ALA A 496 -9.02 -1.91 -17.06
C ALA A 496 -7.61 -1.26 -17.01
N ALA A 497 -7.46 -0.17 -16.24
CA ALA A 497 -6.17 0.47 -16.04
C ALA A 497 -5.16 -0.45 -15.33
N TYR A 498 -5.62 -1.21 -14.31
CA TYR A 498 -4.75 -2.18 -13.64
C TYR A 498 -4.39 -3.37 -14.53
N ALA A 499 -5.33 -3.89 -15.32
CA ALA A 499 -5.04 -4.96 -16.27
C ALA A 499 -4.00 -4.50 -17.31
N ALA A 500 -4.16 -3.29 -17.86
CA ALA A 500 -3.17 -2.69 -18.78
C ALA A 500 -1.81 -2.45 -18.11
N TYR A 501 -1.81 -2.13 -16.82
CA TYR A 501 -0.56 -2.01 -16.05
C TYR A 501 0.18 -3.34 -15.94
N VAL A 502 -0.52 -4.44 -15.67
CA VAL A 502 0.09 -5.79 -15.66
C VAL A 502 0.60 -6.19 -17.04
N ASP A 503 -0.11 -5.84 -18.12
CA ASP A 503 0.37 -6.05 -19.49
C ASP A 503 1.65 -5.27 -19.78
N ARG A 504 1.76 -4.03 -19.29
CA ARG A 504 2.97 -3.21 -19.37
C ARG A 504 4.12 -3.82 -18.59
N MET A 505 3.90 -4.28 -17.34
CA MET A 505 4.92 -4.99 -16.55
C MET A 505 5.49 -6.19 -17.32
N ALA A 506 4.63 -6.98 -17.95
CA ALA A 506 5.07 -8.09 -18.78
C ALA A 506 5.86 -7.63 -20.01
N GLY A 507 5.49 -6.50 -20.61
CA GLY A 507 6.24 -5.84 -21.70
C GLY A 507 7.64 -5.41 -21.28
N GLU A 508 7.77 -4.79 -20.13
CA GLU A 508 9.04 -4.37 -19.53
C GLU A 508 9.97 -5.57 -19.25
N ILE A 509 9.42 -6.67 -18.74
CA ILE A 509 10.17 -7.91 -18.55
C ILE A 509 10.66 -8.46 -19.90
N LYS A 510 9.76 -8.52 -20.91
CA LYS A 510 10.11 -9.01 -22.26
C LYS A 510 11.22 -8.20 -22.91
N HIS A 511 11.22 -6.87 -22.69
CA HIS A 511 12.23 -5.99 -23.26
C HIS A 511 13.65 -6.26 -22.73
N LYS A 512 13.78 -6.81 -21.52
CA LYS A 512 15.06 -7.20 -20.92
C LYS A 512 15.54 -8.59 -21.37
N LEU A 513 14.69 -9.38 -22.02
CA LEU A 513 15.04 -10.74 -22.43
C LEU A 513 15.87 -10.77 -23.71
N PRO A 514 16.82 -11.71 -23.85
CA PRO A 514 17.52 -11.93 -25.11
C PRO A 514 16.57 -12.48 -26.17
N ALA A 515 16.89 -12.28 -27.44
CA ALA A 515 16.05 -12.68 -28.60
C ALA A 515 15.66 -14.18 -28.61
N LYS A 516 16.46 -15.04 -28.00
CA LYS A 516 16.19 -16.50 -27.85
C LYS A 516 16.17 -16.88 -26.36
N ALA A 517 15.35 -16.18 -25.58
CA ALA A 517 15.23 -16.43 -24.16
C ALA A 517 14.66 -17.83 -23.87
N THR A 518 15.36 -18.59 -23.05
CA THR A 518 14.89 -19.87 -22.53
C THR A 518 13.81 -19.65 -21.45
N GLU A 519 13.09 -20.71 -21.06
CA GLU A 519 12.19 -20.62 -19.90
C GLU A 519 12.91 -20.24 -18.60
N ALA A 520 14.18 -20.64 -18.45
CA ALA A 520 15.00 -20.28 -17.30
C ALA A 520 15.31 -18.77 -17.29
N ASP A 521 15.66 -18.19 -18.46
CA ASP A 521 15.89 -16.74 -18.60
C ASP A 521 14.61 -15.94 -18.28
N LYS A 522 13.47 -16.40 -18.76
CA LYS A 522 12.17 -15.77 -18.48
C LYS A 522 11.82 -15.80 -17.00
N LEU A 523 12.07 -16.93 -16.33
CA LEU A 523 11.84 -17.06 -14.88
C LEU A 523 12.78 -16.18 -14.08
N ALA A 524 14.07 -16.13 -14.45
CA ALA A 524 15.04 -15.26 -13.81
C ALA A 524 14.68 -13.79 -13.97
N ALA A 525 14.29 -13.36 -15.18
CA ALA A 525 13.85 -12.00 -15.46
C ALA A 525 12.56 -11.62 -14.71
N LEU A 526 11.61 -12.54 -14.58
CA LEU A 526 10.39 -12.32 -13.78
C LEU A 526 10.72 -12.10 -12.30
N ASN A 527 11.60 -12.93 -11.72
CA ASN A 527 12.03 -12.80 -10.32
C ASN A 527 12.83 -11.50 -10.11
N GLU A 528 13.78 -11.18 -11.00
CA GLU A 528 14.55 -9.94 -10.97
C GLU A 528 13.61 -8.73 -11.00
N TYR A 529 12.69 -8.69 -11.95
CA TYR A 529 11.74 -7.59 -12.12
C TYR A 529 10.85 -7.40 -10.91
N LEU A 530 10.23 -8.45 -10.39
CA LEU A 530 9.31 -8.33 -9.27
C LEU A 530 10.05 -8.01 -7.97
N PHE A 531 11.05 -8.82 -7.61
CA PHE A 531 11.59 -8.82 -6.24
C PHE A 531 12.79 -7.89 -6.06
N LYS A 532 13.57 -7.62 -7.12
CA LYS A 532 14.72 -6.72 -7.03
C LYS A 532 14.42 -5.34 -7.62
N ASP A 533 13.95 -5.27 -8.88
CA ASP A 533 13.72 -3.98 -9.54
C ASP A 533 12.52 -3.23 -8.98
N ASN A 534 11.47 -3.95 -8.61
CA ASN A 534 10.21 -3.37 -8.16
C ASN A 534 9.88 -3.61 -6.69
N GLY A 535 10.68 -4.38 -5.95
CA GLY A 535 10.57 -4.54 -4.50
C GLY A 535 9.28 -5.21 -4.01
N PHE A 536 8.64 -6.05 -4.83
CA PHE A 536 7.48 -6.84 -4.36
C PHE A 536 7.92 -7.81 -3.26
N HIS A 537 7.13 -7.90 -2.20
CA HIS A 537 7.46 -8.72 -1.03
C HIS A 537 6.22 -9.21 -0.29
N GLY A 538 6.40 -10.24 0.53
CA GLY A 538 5.35 -10.73 1.43
C GLY A 538 5.15 -9.81 2.63
N SER A 539 3.90 -9.54 3.00
CA SER A 539 3.57 -8.77 4.21
C SER A 539 3.87 -9.59 5.46
N ARG A 540 4.86 -9.17 6.23
CA ARG A 540 5.28 -9.84 7.49
C ARG A 540 4.91 -9.06 8.73
N THR A 541 4.93 -7.73 8.64
CA THR A 541 4.64 -6.83 9.75
C THR A 541 3.15 -6.59 9.94
N ASP A 542 2.38 -6.67 8.86
CA ASP A 542 0.93 -6.41 8.86
C ASP A 542 0.17 -7.44 8.01
N TYR A 543 0.44 -8.73 8.30
CA TYR A 543 -0.07 -9.86 7.52
C TYR A 543 -1.59 -9.83 7.34
N TYR A 544 -2.34 -9.50 8.40
CA TYR A 544 -3.80 -9.49 8.39
C TYR A 544 -4.42 -8.19 7.88
N HIS A 545 -3.63 -7.26 7.36
CA HIS A 545 -4.19 -6.04 6.77
C HIS A 545 -5.00 -6.35 5.51
N ARG A 546 -6.24 -5.86 5.44
CA ARG A 546 -7.18 -6.15 4.32
C ARG A 546 -6.62 -5.81 2.94
N ALA A 547 -5.77 -4.78 2.83
CA ALA A 547 -5.13 -4.38 1.57
C ALA A 547 -4.29 -5.49 0.96
N ASN A 548 -3.75 -6.40 1.76
CA ASN A 548 -2.98 -7.56 1.28
C ASN A 548 -3.80 -8.53 0.44
N SER A 549 -5.13 -8.53 0.61
CA SER A 549 -6.06 -9.38 -0.14
C SER A 549 -6.64 -8.71 -1.39
N PHE A 550 -6.44 -7.39 -1.58
CA PHE A 550 -6.86 -6.68 -2.80
C PHE A 550 -5.72 -6.60 -3.79
N LEU A 551 -5.83 -7.28 -4.93
CA LEU A 551 -4.75 -7.34 -5.92
C LEU A 551 -4.31 -5.95 -6.42
N SER A 552 -5.23 -5.02 -6.57
CA SER A 552 -4.91 -3.62 -6.90
C SER A 552 -4.01 -2.96 -5.87
N ARG A 553 -4.29 -3.19 -4.57
CA ARG A 553 -3.46 -2.67 -3.48
C ARG A 553 -2.11 -3.36 -3.41
N VAL A 554 -2.06 -4.66 -3.72
CA VAL A 554 -0.80 -5.40 -3.80
C VAL A 554 0.08 -4.86 -4.93
N ILE A 555 -0.50 -4.54 -6.07
CA ILE A 555 0.23 -3.92 -7.19
C ILE A 555 0.75 -2.53 -6.82
N ASP A 556 -0.07 -1.70 -6.17
CA ASP A 556 0.30 -0.35 -5.78
C ASP A 556 1.33 -0.33 -4.64
N ASP A 557 1.07 -1.10 -3.59
CA ASP A 557 1.85 -1.12 -2.36
C ASP A 557 3.05 -2.08 -2.44
N ARG A 558 3.08 -2.95 -3.46
CA ARG A 558 4.10 -4.00 -3.72
C ARG A 558 4.27 -4.97 -2.55
N GLU A 559 3.27 -5.07 -1.72
CA GLU A 559 3.20 -5.91 -0.54
C GLU A 559 1.89 -6.70 -0.54
N GLY A 560 1.95 -8.01 -0.28
CA GLY A 560 0.77 -8.86 -0.35
C GLY A 560 0.84 -10.15 0.45
N LEU A 561 -0.26 -10.91 0.42
CA LEU A 561 -0.32 -12.28 0.93
C LEU A 561 0.33 -13.26 -0.06
N PRO A 562 0.69 -14.47 0.40
CA PRO A 562 1.18 -15.51 -0.50
C PRO A 562 0.30 -15.71 -1.75
N ILE A 563 -1.03 -15.73 -1.57
CA ILE A 563 -1.98 -15.95 -2.66
C ILE A 563 -2.06 -14.78 -3.65
N THR A 564 -2.12 -13.53 -3.17
CA THR A 564 -2.27 -12.36 -4.05
C THR A 564 -1.01 -12.06 -4.84
N LEU A 565 0.17 -12.25 -4.23
CA LEU A 565 1.45 -12.19 -4.93
C LEU A 565 1.56 -13.32 -5.98
N SER A 566 1.07 -14.52 -5.64
CA SER A 566 1.07 -15.66 -6.57
C SER A 566 0.15 -15.44 -7.77
N VAL A 567 -1.01 -14.79 -7.59
CA VAL A 567 -1.89 -14.42 -8.71
C VAL A 567 -1.16 -13.49 -9.68
N LEU A 568 -0.49 -12.44 -9.19
CA LEU A 568 0.29 -11.55 -10.04
C LEU A 568 1.42 -12.30 -10.76
N TYR A 569 2.12 -13.19 -10.04
CA TYR A 569 3.20 -13.99 -10.58
C TYR A 569 2.73 -14.94 -11.69
N ILE A 570 1.61 -15.64 -11.49
CA ILE A 570 0.98 -16.52 -12.47
C ILE A 570 0.60 -15.74 -13.73
N GLU A 571 -0.04 -14.58 -13.56
CA GLU A 571 -0.50 -13.72 -14.65
C GLU A 571 0.64 -13.13 -15.48
N LEU A 572 1.70 -12.69 -14.84
CA LEU A 572 2.91 -12.23 -15.53
C LEU A 572 3.61 -13.39 -16.24
N GLY A 573 3.73 -14.54 -15.58
CA GLY A 573 4.34 -15.73 -16.16
C GLY A 573 3.61 -16.23 -17.42
N ALA A 574 2.28 -16.24 -17.39
CA ALA A 574 1.45 -16.59 -18.55
C ALA A 574 1.74 -15.66 -19.75
N ARG A 575 1.88 -14.34 -19.49
CA ARG A 575 2.25 -13.35 -20.52
C ARG A 575 3.65 -13.53 -21.08
N LEU A 576 4.55 -14.15 -20.31
CA LEU A 576 5.91 -14.53 -20.75
C LEU A 576 5.94 -15.92 -21.43
N GLY A 577 4.81 -16.63 -21.48
CA GLY A 577 4.70 -17.99 -22.02
C GLY A 577 5.25 -19.06 -21.08
N LEU A 578 5.29 -18.79 -19.76
CA LEU A 578 5.55 -19.77 -18.71
C LEU A 578 4.24 -20.39 -18.23
N LYS A 579 4.26 -21.66 -17.87
CA LYS A 579 3.09 -22.39 -17.36
C LYS A 579 3.20 -22.50 -15.84
N PHE A 580 2.25 -21.91 -15.15
CA PHE A 580 2.14 -21.92 -13.70
C PHE A 580 0.77 -22.42 -13.25
N GLU A 581 0.73 -23.07 -12.11
CA GLU A 581 -0.47 -23.47 -11.36
C GLU A 581 -0.35 -23.01 -9.92
N GLY A 582 -1.46 -22.65 -9.31
CA GLY A 582 -1.52 -22.36 -7.88
C GLY A 582 -1.56 -23.66 -7.05
N VAL A 583 -0.90 -23.67 -5.91
CA VAL A 583 -0.95 -24.75 -4.92
C VAL A 583 -1.34 -24.19 -3.56
N GLY A 584 -2.50 -24.61 -3.07
CA GLY A 584 -3.14 -24.08 -1.88
C GLY A 584 -2.76 -24.80 -0.60
N LEU A 585 -1.54 -24.63 -0.10
CA LEU A 585 -1.09 -25.22 1.16
C LEU A 585 -1.85 -24.64 2.38
N PRO A 586 -2.00 -25.42 3.48
CA PRO A 586 -2.53 -24.89 4.74
C PRO A 586 -1.74 -23.67 5.22
N ALA A 587 -2.43 -22.58 5.57
CA ALA A 587 -1.87 -21.30 5.99
C ALA A 587 -0.85 -20.64 5.01
N HIS A 588 -0.63 -21.25 3.83
CA HIS A 588 0.30 -20.73 2.84
C HIS A 588 -0.18 -20.96 1.39
N PHE A 589 0.48 -20.33 0.42
CA PHE A 589 0.18 -20.50 -1.00
C PHE A 589 1.48 -20.41 -1.80
N VAL A 590 1.70 -21.37 -2.70
CA VAL A 590 2.88 -21.40 -3.56
C VAL A 590 2.45 -21.58 -5.02
N VAL A 591 3.38 -21.33 -5.94
CA VAL A 591 3.19 -21.54 -7.38
C VAL A 591 3.95 -22.80 -7.80
N ARG A 592 3.31 -23.64 -8.60
CA ARG A 592 3.92 -24.78 -9.27
C ARG A 592 4.21 -24.43 -10.72
N ARG A 593 5.49 -24.39 -11.10
CA ARG A 593 5.92 -24.25 -12.47
C ARG A 593 5.87 -25.61 -13.16
N LEU A 594 5.32 -25.64 -14.38
CA LEU A 594 5.33 -26.78 -15.29
C LEU A 594 6.31 -26.49 -16.43
N PRO A 595 7.60 -26.86 -16.31
CA PRO A 595 8.57 -26.62 -17.37
C PRO A 595 8.29 -27.53 -18.59
N ALA A 596 8.70 -27.10 -19.78
CA ALA A 596 8.59 -27.92 -20.99
C ALA A 596 9.41 -29.21 -20.88
N GLU A 597 10.52 -29.17 -20.15
CA GLU A 597 11.39 -30.31 -19.86
C GLU A 597 11.71 -30.37 -18.37
N GLY A 598 11.65 -31.56 -17.78
CA GLY A 598 11.97 -31.80 -16.38
C GLY A 598 10.74 -31.81 -15.44
N PRO A 599 10.98 -32.06 -14.14
CA PRO A 599 9.89 -32.19 -13.17
C PRO A 599 9.28 -30.83 -12.81
N PRO A 600 8.01 -30.81 -12.34
CA PRO A 600 7.39 -29.63 -11.76
C PRO A 600 8.20 -29.04 -10.60
N GLN A 601 8.19 -27.72 -10.46
CA GLN A 601 8.96 -26.99 -9.44
C GLN A 601 8.04 -26.13 -8.59
N LEU A 602 8.15 -26.22 -7.28
CA LEU A 602 7.46 -25.32 -6.36
C LEU A 602 8.24 -24.01 -6.21
N ILE A 603 7.53 -22.90 -6.22
CA ILE A 603 8.07 -21.54 -6.09
C ILE A 603 7.30 -20.80 -5.02
N ASP A 604 7.99 -20.35 -3.99
CA ASP A 604 7.42 -19.51 -2.94
C ASP A 604 7.56 -18.03 -3.33
N VAL A 605 6.49 -17.47 -3.83
CA VAL A 605 6.43 -16.08 -4.28
C VAL A 605 6.50 -15.10 -3.10
N PHE A 606 5.97 -15.50 -1.94
CA PHE A 606 6.03 -14.71 -0.71
C PHE A 606 7.46 -14.54 -0.21
N GLU A 607 8.32 -15.53 -0.46
CA GLU A 607 9.74 -15.53 -0.15
C GLU A 607 10.61 -15.08 -1.34
N GLY A 608 10.08 -14.21 -2.20
CA GLY A 608 10.86 -13.63 -3.30
C GLY A 608 11.16 -14.58 -4.45
N GLY A 609 10.30 -15.55 -4.70
CA GLY A 609 10.48 -16.53 -5.79
C GLY A 609 11.43 -17.67 -5.44
N LEU A 610 11.59 -17.97 -4.14
CA LEU A 610 12.41 -19.09 -3.65
C LEU A 610 11.86 -20.42 -4.20
N ARG A 611 12.76 -21.23 -4.76
CA ARG A 611 12.42 -22.59 -5.16
C ARG A 611 12.40 -23.49 -3.93
N LEU A 612 11.37 -24.30 -3.81
CA LEU A 612 11.22 -25.27 -2.73
C LEU A 612 11.16 -26.69 -3.29
N THR A 613 11.81 -27.60 -2.59
CA THR A 613 11.48 -29.02 -2.70
C THR A 613 10.17 -29.29 -1.96
N ARG A 614 9.57 -30.46 -2.22
CA ARG A 614 8.38 -30.88 -1.50
C ARG A 614 8.64 -31.01 -0.01
N GLU A 615 9.80 -31.55 0.37
CA GLU A 615 10.20 -31.74 1.76
C GLU A 615 10.38 -30.40 2.50
N GLU A 616 10.97 -29.39 1.85
CA GLU A 616 11.09 -28.02 2.41
C GLU A 616 9.71 -27.37 2.59
N ALA A 617 8.80 -27.55 1.63
CA ALA A 617 7.44 -27.07 1.77
C ALA A 617 6.69 -27.77 2.92
N GLU A 618 6.83 -29.09 3.07
CA GLU A 618 6.24 -29.87 4.18
C GLU A 618 6.78 -29.36 5.53
N LYS A 619 8.08 -29.15 5.68
CA LYS A 619 8.70 -28.61 6.89
C LYS A 619 8.19 -27.21 7.22
N LYS A 620 8.09 -26.34 6.20
CA LYS A 620 7.58 -24.97 6.36
C LYS A 620 6.12 -24.98 6.86
N ILE A 621 5.26 -25.79 6.27
CA ILE A 621 3.86 -25.89 6.68
C ILE A 621 3.73 -26.48 8.08
N ALA A 622 4.48 -27.53 8.40
CA ALA A 622 4.48 -28.10 9.75
C ALA A 622 4.90 -27.07 10.82
N ALA A 623 5.87 -26.21 10.50
CA ALA A 623 6.26 -25.11 11.39
C ALA A 623 5.16 -24.05 11.56
N LEU A 624 4.34 -23.79 10.53
CA LEU A 624 3.25 -22.81 10.58
C LEU A 624 1.97 -23.33 11.25
N THR A 625 1.65 -24.62 11.07
CA THR A 625 0.34 -25.19 11.45
C THR A 625 0.43 -26.20 12.60
N GLY A 626 1.64 -26.67 12.93
CA GLY A 626 1.89 -27.75 13.89
C GLY A 626 1.83 -29.14 13.26
N GLU A 627 1.34 -29.31 12.04
CA GLU A 627 1.18 -30.57 11.35
C GLU A 627 1.65 -30.49 9.88
N PRO A 628 2.24 -31.55 9.32
CA PRO A 628 2.63 -31.58 7.91
C PRO A 628 1.38 -31.57 7.01
N PRO A 629 1.47 -30.96 5.80
CA PRO A 629 0.36 -30.97 4.87
C PRO A 629 0.12 -32.37 4.32
N LEU A 630 -1.15 -32.66 4.00
CA LEU A 630 -1.53 -33.90 3.33
C LEU A 630 -1.08 -33.87 1.85
N ALA A 631 -0.99 -35.06 1.22
CA ALA A 631 -0.58 -35.17 -0.17
C ALA A 631 -1.48 -34.38 -1.12
N GLU A 632 -2.80 -34.34 -0.88
CA GLU A 632 -3.81 -33.62 -1.64
C GLU A 632 -3.65 -32.09 -1.58
N HIS A 633 -3.03 -31.54 -0.52
CA HIS A 633 -2.75 -30.12 -0.43
C HIS A 633 -1.74 -29.64 -1.48
N PHE A 634 -1.00 -30.56 -2.11
CA PHE A 634 -0.09 -30.24 -3.21
C PHE A 634 -0.76 -30.29 -4.59
N ASP A 635 -2.04 -30.60 -4.67
CA ASP A 635 -2.76 -30.57 -5.94
C ASP A 635 -2.96 -29.14 -6.42
N ALA A 636 -3.05 -28.99 -7.76
CA ALA A 636 -3.30 -27.68 -8.37
C ALA A 636 -4.71 -27.20 -8.01
N VAL A 637 -4.80 -25.94 -7.61
CA VAL A 637 -6.08 -25.28 -7.37
C VAL A 637 -6.56 -24.54 -8.62
N THR A 638 -7.86 -24.56 -8.84
CA THR A 638 -8.51 -23.86 -9.96
C THR A 638 -8.57 -22.34 -9.70
N PRO A 639 -8.70 -21.51 -10.77
CA PRO A 639 -8.93 -20.07 -10.61
C PRO A 639 -10.11 -19.73 -9.69
N ARG A 640 -11.19 -20.53 -9.73
CA ARG A 640 -12.35 -20.39 -8.83
C ARG A 640 -11.96 -20.57 -7.37
N GLN A 641 -11.18 -21.60 -7.04
CA GLN A 641 -10.70 -21.86 -5.69
C GLN A 641 -9.74 -20.77 -5.20
N ILE A 642 -8.92 -20.22 -6.10
CA ILE A 642 -8.05 -19.06 -5.77
C ILE A 642 -8.92 -17.85 -5.37
N LEU A 643 -9.93 -17.49 -6.16
CA LEU A 643 -10.82 -16.37 -5.86
C LEU A 643 -11.61 -16.59 -4.57
N MET A 644 -12.12 -17.81 -4.34
CA MET A 644 -12.80 -18.16 -3.08
C MET A 644 -11.87 -17.98 -1.88
N ARG A 645 -10.60 -18.37 -2.00
CA ARG A 645 -9.62 -18.21 -0.91
C ARG A 645 -9.27 -16.74 -0.65
N ILE A 646 -9.19 -15.91 -1.68
CA ILE A 646 -9.02 -14.45 -1.52
C ILE A 646 -10.22 -13.86 -0.76
N LEU A 647 -11.44 -14.22 -1.14
CA LEU A 647 -12.66 -13.79 -0.44
C LEU A 647 -12.71 -14.30 1.00
N SER A 648 -12.30 -15.56 1.26
CA SER A 648 -12.21 -16.12 2.61
C SER A 648 -11.26 -15.34 3.51
N ASN A 649 -10.12 -14.87 2.98
CA ASN A 649 -9.21 -13.99 3.75
C ASN A 649 -9.87 -12.66 4.10
N LEU A 650 -10.63 -12.06 3.16
CA LEU A 650 -11.37 -10.81 3.40
C LEU A 650 -12.50 -11.01 4.41
N ILE A 651 -13.24 -12.13 4.34
CA ILE A 651 -14.28 -12.51 5.30
C ILE A 651 -13.67 -12.70 6.69
N GLY A 652 -12.55 -13.42 6.81
CA GLY A 652 -11.84 -13.59 8.07
C GLY A 652 -11.40 -12.26 8.68
N ASN A 653 -10.89 -11.35 7.87
CA ASN A 653 -10.53 -10.01 8.34
C ASN A 653 -11.75 -9.19 8.80
N ALA A 654 -12.89 -9.31 8.11
CA ALA A 654 -14.13 -8.61 8.46
C ALA A 654 -14.81 -9.18 9.71
N GLN A 655 -14.48 -10.42 10.10
CA GLN A 655 -14.96 -11.09 11.33
C GLN A 655 -14.08 -10.79 12.56
N ASN A 656 -13.13 -9.87 12.48
CA ASN A 656 -12.14 -9.62 13.52
C ASN A 656 -12.78 -9.45 14.92
N PRO A 657 -12.47 -10.31 15.90
CA PRO A 657 -13.09 -10.25 17.22
C PRO A 657 -12.68 -9.03 18.06
N ARG A 658 -11.57 -8.37 17.73
CA ARG A 658 -11.06 -7.19 18.45
C ARG A 658 -11.84 -5.92 18.14
N THR A 659 -12.31 -5.77 16.91
CA THR A 659 -13.07 -4.59 16.45
C THR A 659 -14.58 -4.86 16.33
N GLY A 660 -14.99 -6.13 16.47
CA GLY A 660 -16.30 -6.63 16.11
C GLY A 660 -16.45 -6.81 14.60
N PRO A 661 -17.49 -7.55 14.15
CA PRO A 661 -17.67 -7.86 12.74
C PRO A 661 -18.12 -6.63 11.94
N ASP A 662 -17.45 -6.39 10.79
CA ASP A 662 -17.90 -5.44 9.77
C ASP A 662 -18.97 -6.09 8.88
N ARG A 663 -20.22 -5.95 9.28
CA ARG A 663 -21.37 -6.58 8.62
C ARG A 663 -21.58 -6.11 7.19
N GLU A 664 -21.31 -4.86 6.91
CA GLU A 664 -21.42 -4.29 5.56
C GLU A 664 -20.36 -4.90 4.63
N ALA A 665 -19.13 -5.07 5.11
CA ALA A 665 -18.08 -5.76 4.35
C ALA A 665 -18.43 -7.24 4.16
N LEU A 666 -18.94 -7.92 5.19
CA LEU A 666 -19.35 -9.33 5.09
C LEU A 666 -20.44 -9.52 4.03
N ILE A 667 -21.50 -8.68 4.02
CA ILE A 667 -22.53 -8.75 2.97
C ILE A 667 -21.93 -8.66 1.57
N ARG A 668 -20.96 -7.76 1.36
CA ARG A 668 -20.30 -7.58 0.07
C ARG A 668 -19.45 -8.81 -0.32
N TYR A 669 -18.63 -9.30 0.59
CA TYR A 669 -17.74 -10.43 0.33
C TYR A 669 -18.50 -11.73 0.11
N GLU A 670 -19.49 -12.02 0.97
CA GLU A 670 -20.37 -13.18 0.84
C GLU A 670 -21.21 -13.13 -0.46
N SER A 671 -21.54 -11.94 -0.93
CA SER A 671 -22.27 -11.80 -2.21
C SER A 671 -21.41 -12.25 -3.39
N LEU A 672 -20.12 -11.95 -3.42
CA LEU A 672 -19.21 -12.47 -4.45
C LEU A 672 -18.86 -13.95 -4.23
N MET A 673 -18.73 -14.40 -2.99
CA MET A 673 -18.53 -15.81 -2.67
C MET A 673 -19.66 -16.68 -3.27
N LEU A 674 -20.89 -16.24 -3.10
CA LEU A 674 -22.08 -16.91 -3.64
C LEU A 674 -22.26 -16.80 -5.17
N VAL A 675 -21.55 -15.89 -5.83
CA VAL A 675 -21.42 -15.93 -7.31
C VAL A 675 -20.50 -17.06 -7.74
N LEU A 676 -19.41 -17.32 -7.01
CA LEU A 676 -18.48 -18.41 -7.32
C LEU A 676 -19.10 -19.79 -7.04
N ASP A 677 -19.81 -19.92 -5.92
CA ASP A 677 -20.53 -21.13 -5.55
C ASP A 677 -21.85 -20.81 -4.85
N PRO A 678 -22.98 -20.88 -5.57
CA PRO A 678 -24.30 -20.63 -5.02
C PRO A 678 -24.76 -21.67 -3.97
N THR A 679 -24.07 -22.80 -3.83
CA THR A 679 -24.46 -23.90 -2.95
C THR A 679 -23.90 -23.75 -1.52
N LEU A 680 -23.05 -22.77 -1.25
CA LEU A 680 -22.43 -22.54 0.04
C LEU A 680 -23.46 -22.12 1.10
N VAL A 681 -23.81 -23.11 1.94
CA VAL A 681 -24.83 -22.97 3.00
C VAL A 681 -24.40 -21.99 4.07
N ARG A 682 -23.17 -22.15 4.57
CA ARG A 682 -22.61 -21.30 5.65
C ARG A 682 -22.57 -19.84 5.24
N ASP A 683 -22.06 -19.56 4.04
CA ASP A 683 -21.84 -18.21 3.54
C ASP A 683 -23.18 -17.51 3.28
N ARG A 684 -24.18 -18.24 2.74
CA ARG A 684 -25.54 -17.73 2.58
C ARG A 684 -26.22 -17.44 3.92
N GLY A 685 -26.07 -18.34 4.89
CA GLY A 685 -26.56 -18.14 6.25
C GLY A 685 -25.92 -16.94 6.94
N MET A 686 -24.61 -16.77 6.82
CA MET A 686 -23.87 -15.63 7.34
C MET A 686 -24.36 -14.33 6.71
N ARG A 687 -24.51 -14.30 5.38
CA ARG A 687 -25.05 -13.13 4.70
C ARG A 687 -26.48 -12.79 5.14
N ALA A 688 -27.33 -13.81 5.35
CA ALA A 688 -28.67 -13.60 5.87
C ALA A 688 -28.68 -12.94 7.25
N VAL A 689 -27.84 -13.41 8.17
CA VAL A 689 -27.68 -12.81 9.51
C VAL A 689 -27.20 -11.37 9.40
N CYS A 690 -26.13 -11.11 8.65
CA CYS A 690 -25.60 -9.75 8.48
C CYS A 690 -26.63 -8.80 7.84
N ARG A 691 -27.41 -9.28 6.86
CA ARG A 691 -28.49 -8.52 6.24
C ARG A 691 -29.60 -8.17 7.24
N TRP A 692 -30.01 -9.14 8.08
CA TRP A 692 -31.00 -8.87 9.11
C TRP A 692 -30.49 -7.87 10.15
N GLU A 693 -29.29 -8.05 10.67
CA GLU A 693 -28.67 -7.18 11.68
C GLU A 693 -28.46 -5.73 11.16
N THR A 694 -28.38 -5.55 9.85
CA THR A 694 -28.24 -4.22 9.20
C THR A 694 -29.59 -3.68 8.68
N GLY A 695 -30.73 -4.33 9.03
CA GLY A 695 -32.06 -3.87 8.70
C GLY A 695 -32.59 -4.27 7.31
N ARG A 696 -31.86 -5.13 6.58
CA ARG A 696 -32.25 -5.67 5.27
C ARG A 696 -33.11 -6.93 5.39
N THR A 697 -34.18 -6.86 6.17
CA THR A 697 -35.01 -8.02 6.57
C THR A 697 -35.50 -8.82 5.36
N ALA A 698 -36.05 -8.15 4.32
CA ALA A 698 -36.57 -8.85 3.14
C ALA A 698 -35.46 -9.65 2.42
N ALA A 699 -34.27 -9.10 2.28
CA ALA A 699 -33.14 -9.77 1.65
C ALA A 699 -32.59 -10.92 2.50
N ALA A 700 -32.62 -10.78 3.84
CA ALA A 700 -32.24 -11.83 4.78
C ALA A 700 -33.21 -13.03 4.69
N VAL A 701 -34.52 -12.76 4.69
CA VAL A 701 -35.58 -13.79 4.52
C VAL A 701 -35.44 -14.51 3.18
N ALA A 702 -35.10 -13.79 2.11
CA ALA A 702 -34.88 -14.37 0.79
C ALA A 702 -33.67 -15.32 0.76
N ASP A 703 -32.56 -14.98 1.43
CA ASP A 703 -31.40 -15.88 1.54
C ASP A 703 -31.76 -17.19 2.28
N LEU A 704 -32.51 -17.11 3.39
CA LEU A 704 -32.96 -18.29 4.10
C LEU A 704 -33.96 -19.11 3.29
N GLN A 705 -34.83 -18.46 2.50
CA GLN A 705 -35.76 -19.16 1.60
C GLN A 705 -35.02 -20.01 0.56
N VAL A 706 -33.93 -19.50 -0.01
CA VAL A 706 -33.10 -20.28 -0.96
C VAL A 706 -32.54 -21.54 -0.29
N LEU A 707 -32.13 -21.47 0.99
CA LEU A 707 -31.65 -22.65 1.72
C LEU A 707 -32.80 -23.65 2.03
N LEU A 708 -33.96 -23.15 2.38
CA LEU A 708 -35.17 -23.99 2.63
C LEU A 708 -35.62 -24.72 1.36
N ASP A 709 -35.54 -24.04 0.20
CA ASP A 709 -35.94 -24.63 -1.09
C ASP A 709 -34.90 -25.67 -1.55
N ALA A 710 -33.62 -25.40 -1.34
CA ALA A 710 -32.51 -26.29 -1.72
C ALA A 710 -32.39 -27.52 -0.83
N LYS A 711 -32.87 -27.49 0.41
CA LYS A 711 -32.81 -28.59 1.39
C LYS A 711 -31.43 -29.25 1.48
N PRO A 712 -30.36 -28.49 1.77
CA PRO A 712 -29.02 -29.05 1.76
C PRO A 712 -28.85 -30.11 2.85
N ALA A 713 -28.06 -31.17 2.53
CA ALA A 713 -27.81 -32.26 3.47
C ALA A 713 -27.11 -31.76 4.74
N GLY A 714 -27.51 -32.28 5.89
CA GLY A 714 -26.89 -31.94 7.20
C GLY A 714 -27.34 -30.60 7.80
N VAL A 715 -28.34 -29.93 7.23
CA VAL A 715 -28.93 -28.70 7.76
C VAL A 715 -30.27 -28.98 8.42
N ASP A 716 -30.48 -28.46 9.62
CA ASP A 716 -31.78 -28.51 10.31
C ASP A 716 -32.73 -27.49 9.68
N LEU A 717 -33.69 -27.98 8.87
CA LEU A 717 -34.65 -27.16 8.17
C LEU A 717 -35.66 -26.52 9.13
N ASP A 718 -35.98 -27.17 10.26
CA ASP A 718 -36.90 -26.60 11.28
C ASP A 718 -36.24 -25.40 11.99
N GLU A 719 -34.93 -25.47 12.23
CA GLU A 719 -34.15 -24.36 12.77
C GLU A 719 -34.09 -23.18 11.77
N LEU A 720 -33.86 -23.47 10.50
CA LEU A 720 -33.89 -22.45 9.45
C LEU A 720 -35.27 -21.78 9.33
N GLN A 721 -36.37 -22.52 9.42
CA GLN A 721 -37.73 -21.97 9.41
C GLN A 721 -37.97 -21.08 10.60
N LYS A 722 -37.56 -21.51 11.82
CA LYS A 722 -37.65 -20.69 13.04
C LYS A 722 -36.84 -19.40 12.90
N MET A 723 -35.62 -19.48 12.35
CA MET A 723 -34.79 -18.30 12.10
C MET A 723 -35.46 -17.35 11.10
N GLN A 724 -36.02 -17.89 10.01
CA GLN A 724 -36.71 -17.06 9.01
C GLN A 724 -37.92 -16.35 9.62
N GLU A 725 -38.73 -17.05 10.41
CA GLU A 725 -39.88 -16.47 11.11
C GLU A 725 -39.44 -15.42 12.13
N TYR A 726 -38.37 -15.70 12.86
CA TYR A 726 -37.76 -14.74 13.79
C TYR A 726 -37.35 -13.45 13.07
N PHE A 727 -36.73 -13.55 11.87
CA PHE A 727 -36.32 -12.39 11.06
C PHE A 727 -37.56 -11.61 10.55
N ARG A 728 -38.66 -12.28 10.25
CA ARG A 728 -39.90 -11.62 9.81
C ARG A 728 -40.60 -10.85 10.93
N THR A 729 -40.60 -11.40 12.13
CA THR A 729 -41.40 -10.91 13.25
C THR A 729 -40.65 -9.93 14.17
N ASN A 730 -39.32 -9.99 14.18
CA ASN A 730 -38.53 -9.16 15.05
C ASN A 730 -37.79 -8.06 14.28
N LYS A 731 -37.66 -6.91 14.91
CA LYS A 731 -36.83 -5.81 14.38
C LYS A 731 -35.37 -6.12 14.61
N ALA A 732 -34.54 -5.77 13.66
CA ALA A 732 -33.09 -5.81 13.83
C ALA A 732 -32.65 -5.01 15.07
N PRO A 733 -31.61 -5.47 15.80
CA PRO A 733 -31.12 -4.74 16.98
C PRO A 733 -30.71 -3.31 16.54
N ARG A 734 -31.23 -2.31 17.23
CA ARG A 734 -30.77 -0.93 17.08
C ARG A 734 -29.37 -0.81 17.68
N ARG A 735 -28.37 -0.49 16.90
CA ARG A 735 -27.03 -0.12 17.36
C ARG A 735 -26.81 1.37 17.28
#